data_9256dddb64b0c936d3ea0acf378552df
#
_entry.id   9256dddb64b0c936d3ea0acf378552df
#
_cell.length_a   1.000
_cell.length_b   1.000
_cell.length_c   1.000
_cell.angle_alpha   90.00
_cell.angle_beta   90.00
_cell.angle_gamma   90.00
#
_symmetry.space_group_name_H-M   'P 1'
#
loop_
_entity.id
_entity.type
_entity.pdbx_description
1 polymer ?
#
loop_
_entity_poly.entity_id
_entity_poly.type
_entity_poly.pdbx_seq_one_letter_code
_entity_poly.pdbx_strand_id
1 'polypeptide(L)'
;MTSLPLSLTAAAALLFSCGGSNKNNCAVPAAPRATTNKVVVMVWDGLRPDSINPTDTPNLAALKAAGVNFADNHSTYPTFTMMNASSFATGSSPATSGFYGNTYWQNGPTGNDANGKAADFLDPVFTEDWSILTDLDTYYKGQGDPGLLLVTTLFQQAQAKGLVTAAVGKSGPAFLQDYRRQSYLIDEKQISPLALAQAVQAGGDPLPANTVYAYPAGTITLSATNGKPTAFGSQQRLADGATFDGSAMISSPWSASNTYLMNTFIKYVLPKKPDVTVIWFRIPDSAEHNYGPGSSVYRDGLKNQDAQLGALQAGLKANGLDAATDILIVSDHGHSSVSGPTSLFPLRAIAPGTGTDRATVGAVDNTNGYSVSGDVRLSELINNAKLGVTAYDGSGCSYEPVMPGLLGSGAQVAPDKTDVDGSLCGRGPNYKYTFGAQKVPSPLPANGLIVAANGGSAYLYGLPSGSADPAVIKKVVAFLQSREEIGAIFVAGRYGAVDGTVSLDKVRLEGTGTGKRQPDIVLSYSWDSQQVVNGLPGTEFEDAFNNRGMHGSFSPIDVHNTLLAQGPDFKAGYSDPLPSGNVDVAPTVAALLNLSLDAKAEGRALYESFAASGLADSCYTSAAATVVSPTAAANIAMYQPTSPVNGAANADGTKSYSVAVSTKLLTGPGSWTYFDQAKAVRQ
;
A
#
# COMPACT_ATOMS: atom_id res chain seq x y z
N MET A 1 -36.84 21.74 47.91
CA MET A 1 -35.92 22.75 47.38
C MET A 1 -35.15 22.09 46.26
N THR A 2 -35.64 22.33 45.07
CA THR A 2 -35.22 21.72 43.81
C THR A 2 -34.16 22.61 43.15
N SER A 3 -33.01 22.06 42.80
CA SER A 3 -31.98 22.74 42.00
C SER A 3 -31.96 22.13 40.60
N LEU A 4 -32.30 22.93 39.58
CA LEU A 4 -32.15 22.66 38.18
C LEU A 4 -30.69 22.87 37.74
N PRO A 5 -30.23 22.14 36.70
CA PRO A 5 -28.94 22.46 36.05
C PRO A 5 -29.13 23.49 34.93
N LEU A 6 -28.20 24.45 34.86
CA LEU A 6 -28.05 25.42 33.79
C LEU A 6 -27.49 24.76 32.54
N SER A 7 -28.21 24.86 31.45
CA SER A 7 -27.71 24.57 30.11
C SER A 7 -27.11 25.85 29.49
N LEU A 8 -25.82 25.82 29.14
CA LEU A 8 -25.19 26.87 28.31
C LEU A 8 -25.45 26.55 26.84
N THR A 9 -26.29 27.34 26.21
CA THR A 9 -26.44 27.42 24.75
C THR A 9 -25.49 28.49 24.23
N ALA A 10 -24.49 28.09 23.43
CA ALA A 10 -23.68 29.00 22.67
C ALA A 10 -24.45 29.45 21.41
N ALA A 11 -24.78 30.74 21.36
CA ALA A 11 -25.37 31.37 20.18
C ALA A 11 -24.27 31.74 19.18
N ALA A 12 -24.28 31.07 18.02
CA ALA A 12 -23.49 31.50 16.88
C ALA A 12 -24.21 32.68 16.16
N ALA A 13 -23.55 33.82 16.11
CA ALA A 13 -24.04 34.99 15.36
C ALA A 13 -23.81 34.75 13.86
N LEU A 14 -24.90 34.60 13.11
CA LEU A 14 -24.91 34.61 11.66
C LEU A 14 -24.84 36.06 11.18
N LEU A 15 -23.69 36.44 10.60
CA LEU A 15 -23.59 37.69 9.80
C LEU A 15 -24.10 37.37 8.38
N PHE A 16 -25.29 37.85 8.08
CA PHE A 16 -25.81 37.90 6.71
C PHE A 16 -25.13 39.05 5.96
N SER A 17 -24.27 38.73 4.99
CA SER A 17 -23.85 39.63 3.94
C SER A 17 -24.77 39.43 2.73
N CYS A 18 -25.61 40.40 2.42
CA CYS A 18 -26.36 40.44 1.18
C CYS A 18 -25.44 40.91 0.05
N GLY A 19 -24.95 39.97 -0.73
CA GLY A 19 -24.35 40.19 -2.03
C GLY A 19 -25.01 39.24 -3.04
N GLY A 20 -25.87 39.76 -3.92
CA GLY A 20 -26.51 38.97 -4.96
C GLY A 20 -25.49 38.53 -6.00
N SER A 21 -25.33 37.24 -6.15
CA SER A 21 -24.69 36.62 -7.31
C SER A 21 -25.27 35.22 -7.49
N ASN A 22 -25.41 34.77 -8.72
CA ASN A 22 -25.88 33.46 -9.16
C ASN A 22 -25.48 32.35 -8.19
N LYS A 23 -26.47 31.80 -7.48
CA LYS A 23 -26.24 30.54 -6.75
C LYS A 23 -25.88 29.49 -7.79
N ASN A 24 -24.62 29.18 -7.95
CA ASN A 24 -24.19 27.98 -8.67
C ASN A 24 -24.98 26.81 -8.07
N ASN A 25 -25.62 26.05 -8.93
CA ASN A 25 -26.38 24.89 -8.50
C ASN A 25 -25.34 23.80 -8.10
N CYS A 26 -24.98 23.75 -6.82
CA CYS A 26 -24.03 22.80 -6.26
C CYS A 26 -24.66 21.44 -5.92
N ALA A 27 -25.82 21.14 -6.49
CA ALA A 27 -26.39 19.80 -6.39
C ALA A 27 -25.58 18.82 -7.26
N VAL A 28 -25.33 17.63 -6.72
CA VAL A 28 -24.70 16.55 -7.49
C VAL A 28 -25.50 16.34 -8.77
N PRO A 29 -24.88 16.39 -9.96
CA PRO A 29 -25.57 16.16 -11.21
C PRO A 29 -26.26 14.80 -11.20
N ALA A 30 -27.50 14.73 -11.72
CA ALA A 30 -28.05 13.45 -12.12
C ALA A 30 -27.09 12.86 -13.16
N ALA A 31 -26.79 11.57 -13.03
CA ALA A 31 -25.77 10.83 -13.77
C ALA A 31 -25.36 11.45 -15.14
N PRO A 32 -24.09 11.69 -15.36
CA PRO A 32 -23.65 12.59 -16.42
C PRO A 32 -23.96 12.12 -17.84
N ARG A 33 -24.23 10.84 -18.10
CA ARG A 33 -24.44 10.37 -19.47
C ARG A 33 -25.14 9.03 -19.63
N ALA A 34 -25.83 8.86 -20.79
CA ALA A 34 -26.01 7.57 -21.43
C ALA A 34 -24.68 7.23 -22.13
N THR A 35 -23.83 6.42 -21.53
CA THR A 35 -22.46 6.28 -22.00
C THR A 35 -22.27 5.05 -22.85
N THR A 36 -21.71 5.30 -24.03
CA THR A 36 -20.98 4.34 -24.83
C THR A 36 -19.48 4.40 -24.51
N ASN A 37 -19.06 5.25 -23.59
CA ASN A 37 -17.66 5.49 -23.27
C ASN A 37 -17.09 4.35 -22.43
N LYS A 38 -15.80 4.18 -22.54
CA LYS A 38 -15.02 3.18 -21.83
C LYS A 38 -14.05 3.84 -20.90
N VAL A 39 -13.65 3.14 -19.85
CA VAL A 39 -12.70 3.68 -18.88
C VAL A 39 -11.53 2.71 -18.71
N VAL A 40 -10.32 3.23 -18.83
CA VAL A 40 -9.09 2.53 -18.50
C VAL A 40 -8.45 3.23 -17.30
N VAL A 41 -8.28 2.51 -16.21
CA VAL A 41 -7.46 2.92 -15.07
C VAL A 41 -6.12 2.22 -15.18
N MET A 42 -5.07 2.97 -15.44
CA MET A 42 -3.72 2.45 -15.54
C MET A 42 -2.93 2.87 -14.31
N VAL A 43 -2.58 1.91 -13.48
CA VAL A 43 -1.84 2.12 -12.25
C VAL A 43 -0.34 1.99 -12.50
N TRP A 44 0.39 3.03 -12.17
CA TRP A 44 1.84 3.04 -12.12
C TRP A 44 2.25 2.92 -10.65
N ASP A 45 2.52 1.71 -10.23
CA ASP A 45 2.85 1.37 -8.84
C ASP A 45 4.02 2.24 -8.33
N GLY A 46 3.83 2.97 -7.24
CA GLY A 46 4.84 3.82 -6.62
C GLY A 46 5.14 5.17 -7.33
N LEU A 47 4.39 5.57 -8.37
CA LEU A 47 4.72 6.77 -9.14
C LEU A 47 4.58 8.06 -8.32
N ARG A 48 5.69 8.71 -8.08
CA ARG A 48 5.79 10.02 -7.44
C ARG A 48 5.43 11.15 -8.42
N PRO A 49 4.66 12.17 -7.98
CA PRO A 49 4.30 13.32 -8.84
C PRO A 49 5.50 14.13 -9.34
N ASP A 50 6.58 14.20 -8.54
CA ASP A 50 7.82 14.92 -8.86
C ASP A 50 8.73 14.18 -9.87
N SER A 51 8.39 12.95 -10.23
CA SER A 51 9.12 12.16 -11.23
C SER A 51 8.58 12.31 -12.65
N ILE A 52 7.44 12.97 -12.82
CA ILE A 52 6.85 13.18 -14.15
C ILE A 52 7.58 14.30 -14.89
N ASN A 53 8.26 13.95 -15.97
CA ASN A 53 9.05 14.90 -16.76
C ASN A 53 9.07 14.51 -18.26
N PRO A 54 9.31 15.49 -19.19
CA PRO A 54 9.29 15.20 -20.63
C PRO A 54 10.43 14.30 -21.14
N THR A 55 11.48 14.06 -20.34
CA THR A 55 12.64 13.25 -20.75
C THR A 55 12.40 11.77 -20.50
N ASP A 56 11.89 11.42 -19.32
CA ASP A 56 11.70 10.03 -18.91
C ASP A 56 10.26 9.55 -19.14
N THR A 57 9.28 10.49 -19.14
CA THR A 57 7.85 10.18 -19.25
C THR A 57 7.12 11.10 -20.25
N PRO A 58 7.55 11.17 -21.53
CA PRO A 58 7.00 12.12 -22.49
C PRO A 58 5.49 11.95 -22.75
N ASN A 59 4.98 10.72 -22.85
CA ASN A 59 3.55 10.46 -23.06
C ASN A 59 2.74 10.88 -21.83
N LEU A 60 3.22 10.56 -20.64
CA LEU A 60 2.58 10.92 -19.39
C LEU A 60 2.60 12.44 -19.15
N ALA A 61 3.71 13.10 -19.45
CA ALA A 61 3.83 14.56 -19.35
C ALA A 61 2.87 15.26 -20.35
N ALA A 62 2.71 14.71 -21.55
CA ALA A 62 1.74 15.20 -22.52
C ALA A 62 0.30 15.01 -22.05
N LEU A 63 -0.02 13.83 -21.48
CA LEU A 63 -1.34 13.53 -20.90
C LEU A 63 -1.66 14.51 -19.75
N LYS A 64 -0.70 14.72 -18.85
CA LYS A 64 -0.81 15.68 -17.72
C LYS A 64 -1.12 17.09 -18.21
N ALA A 65 -0.45 17.53 -19.28
CA ALA A 65 -0.64 18.87 -19.83
C ALA A 65 -1.98 19.04 -20.59
N ALA A 66 -2.45 17.98 -21.25
CA ALA A 66 -3.65 18.02 -22.07
C ALA A 66 -4.93 17.68 -21.34
N GLY A 67 -4.85 16.92 -20.25
CA GLY A 67 -5.99 16.43 -19.46
C GLY A 67 -6.18 17.14 -18.15
N VAL A 68 -6.56 16.40 -17.13
CA VAL A 68 -6.73 16.84 -15.74
C VAL A 68 -5.53 16.39 -14.92
N ASN A 69 -4.92 17.30 -14.18
CA ASN A 69 -3.95 17.02 -13.15
C ASN A 69 -4.57 17.27 -11.77
N PHE A 70 -4.79 16.24 -10.99
CA PHE A 70 -5.25 16.36 -9.60
C PHE A 70 -4.03 16.65 -8.72
N ALA A 71 -3.82 17.93 -8.45
CA ALA A 71 -2.57 18.40 -7.84
C ALA A 71 -2.38 17.99 -6.38
N ASP A 72 -3.44 17.53 -5.73
CA ASP A 72 -3.51 17.22 -4.30
C ASP A 72 -4.18 15.86 -4.08
N ASN A 73 -3.62 14.79 -4.69
CA ASN A 73 -4.13 13.43 -4.53
C ASN A 73 -3.45 12.69 -3.38
N HIS A 74 -4.20 11.84 -2.70
CA HIS A 74 -3.79 11.15 -1.48
C HIS A 74 -3.97 9.64 -1.60
N SER A 75 -2.92 8.91 -1.28
CA SER A 75 -2.97 7.47 -1.05
C SER A 75 -3.77 7.15 0.22
N THR A 76 -4.39 5.97 0.25
CA THR A 76 -5.00 5.44 1.47
C THR A 76 -3.91 4.97 2.43
N TYR A 77 -3.95 5.44 3.67
CA TYR A 77 -2.99 4.99 4.70
C TYR A 77 -3.44 3.66 5.35
N PRO A 78 -2.51 2.76 5.67
CA PRO A 78 -1.10 2.75 5.28
C PRO A 78 -0.91 2.66 3.76
N THR A 79 0.14 3.35 3.27
CA THR A 79 0.38 3.57 1.86
C THR A 79 0.96 2.33 1.16
N PHE A 80 0.20 1.21 1.24
CA PHE A 80 0.58 -0.08 0.65
C PHE A 80 -0.16 -0.35 -0.64
N THR A 81 0.51 -1.08 -1.54
CA THR A 81 -0.03 -1.52 -2.82
C THR A 81 -1.40 -2.18 -2.68
N MET A 82 -1.49 -3.23 -1.87
CA MET A 82 -2.72 -4.01 -1.75
C MET A 82 -3.84 -3.27 -1.01
N MET A 83 -3.48 -2.38 -0.08
CA MET A 83 -4.41 -1.47 0.57
C MET A 83 -5.09 -0.56 -0.45
N ASN A 84 -4.28 0.06 -1.31
CA ASN A 84 -4.76 0.95 -2.35
C ASN A 84 -5.46 0.19 -3.48
N ALA A 85 -5.06 -1.05 -3.77
CA ALA A 85 -5.82 -1.92 -4.67
C ALA A 85 -7.26 -2.15 -4.17
N SER A 86 -7.42 -2.35 -2.87
CA SER A 86 -8.75 -2.43 -2.24
C SER A 86 -9.53 -1.11 -2.38
N SER A 87 -8.85 0.04 -2.19
CA SER A 87 -9.48 1.36 -2.34
C SER A 87 -9.91 1.62 -3.80
N PHE A 88 -9.11 1.27 -4.78
CA PHE A 88 -9.48 1.36 -6.21
C PHE A 88 -10.63 0.43 -6.57
N ALA A 89 -10.67 -0.75 -5.97
CA ALA A 89 -11.75 -1.70 -6.23
C ALA A 89 -13.09 -1.28 -5.62
N THR A 90 -13.09 -0.57 -4.49
CA THR A 90 -14.30 -0.40 -3.66
C THR A 90 -14.69 1.05 -3.39
N GLY A 91 -13.79 2.00 -3.52
CA GLY A 91 -13.99 3.38 -3.05
C GLY A 91 -14.01 3.49 -1.52
N SER A 92 -13.36 2.56 -0.81
CA SER A 92 -13.48 2.46 0.65
C SER A 92 -12.12 2.35 1.34
N SER A 93 -12.07 2.80 2.59
CA SER A 93 -10.93 2.64 3.49
C SER A 93 -10.84 1.20 4.03
N PRO A 94 -9.72 0.80 4.67
CA PRO A 94 -9.54 -0.52 5.27
C PRO A 94 -10.60 -0.88 6.31
N ALA A 95 -11.01 0.08 7.12
CA ALA A 95 -12.05 -0.12 8.12
C ALA A 95 -13.36 -0.62 7.50
N THR A 96 -13.68 -0.14 6.30
CA THR A 96 -14.91 -0.47 5.57
C THR A 96 -14.74 -1.67 4.65
N SER A 97 -13.64 -1.73 3.90
CA SER A 97 -13.37 -2.84 2.97
C SER A 97 -13.00 -4.15 3.69
N GLY A 98 -12.48 -4.06 4.91
CA GLY A 98 -11.97 -5.20 5.69
C GLY A 98 -10.64 -5.75 5.17
N PHE A 99 -9.93 -5.00 4.30
CA PHE A 99 -8.66 -5.40 3.73
C PHE A 99 -7.54 -4.49 4.25
N TYR A 100 -6.50 -5.09 4.87
CA TYR A 100 -5.53 -4.35 5.68
C TYR A 100 -4.13 -4.24 5.08
N GLY A 101 -3.86 -4.74 3.88
CA GLY A 101 -2.62 -4.41 3.17
C GLY A 101 -1.76 -5.56 2.69
N ASN A 102 -0.47 -5.26 2.43
CA ASN A 102 0.46 -6.18 1.79
C ASN A 102 0.77 -7.39 2.66
N THR A 103 1.01 -7.18 3.94
CA THR A 103 1.25 -8.25 4.90
C THR A 103 0.35 -8.06 6.11
N TYR A 104 -0.42 -9.07 6.46
CA TYR A 104 -1.19 -9.07 7.70
C TYR A 104 -1.32 -10.48 8.26
N TRP A 105 -1.73 -10.57 9.51
CA TRP A 105 -1.94 -11.84 10.18
C TRP A 105 -3.41 -12.15 10.32
N GLN A 106 -3.78 -13.34 9.87
CA GLN A 106 -5.13 -13.88 10.03
C GLN A 106 -5.03 -15.25 10.65
N ASN A 107 -5.31 -15.32 11.94
CA ASN A 107 -5.39 -16.62 12.61
C ASN A 107 -6.64 -17.38 12.15
N GLY A 108 -6.45 -18.59 11.67
CA GLY A 108 -7.53 -19.52 11.46
C GLY A 108 -7.68 -20.18 10.09
N PRO A 109 -7.19 -19.63 8.96
CA PRO A 109 -7.23 -20.39 7.71
C PRO A 109 -6.43 -21.69 7.86
N THR A 110 -7.12 -22.81 7.80
CA THR A 110 -6.54 -24.15 7.82
C THR A 110 -7.15 -25.00 6.71
N GLY A 111 -6.42 -25.96 6.19
CA GLY A 111 -6.91 -26.83 5.14
C GLY A 111 -5.80 -27.75 4.62
N ASN A 112 -5.97 -28.26 3.42
CA ASN A 112 -4.93 -29.00 2.73
C ASN A 112 -4.35 -28.17 1.60
N ASP A 113 -3.04 -28.29 1.41
CA ASP A 113 -2.39 -27.71 0.24
C ASP A 113 -2.80 -28.43 -1.06
N ALA A 114 -2.27 -27.96 -2.18
CA ALA A 114 -2.52 -28.54 -3.49
C ALA A 114 -2.14 -30.03 -3.63
N ASN A 115 -1.29 -30.53 -2.75
CA ASN A 115 -0.83 -31.91 -2.73
C ASN A 115 -1.55 -32.75 -1.66
N GLY A 116 -2.55 -32.21 -0.98
CA GLY A 116 -3.31 -32.84 0.08
C GLY A 116 -2.63 -32.83 1.45
N LYS A 117 -1.52 -32.10 1.62
CA LYS A 117 -0.84 -31.95 2.90
C LYS A 117 -1.53 -30.87 3.74
N ALA A 118 -1.72 -31.13 5.02
CA ALA A 118 -2.28 -30.15 5.94
C ALA A 118 -1.40 -28.87 5.99
N ALA A 119 -2.04 -27.74 5.88
CA ALA A 119 -1.43 -26.42 5.94
C ALA A 119 -2.30 -25.45 6.73
N ASP A 120 -1.69 -24.40 7.27
CA ASP A 120 -2.37 -23.36 8.02
C ASP A 120 -1.67 -22.01 7.82
N PHE A 121 -2.35 -20.92 8.16
CA PHE A 121 -1.81 -19.58 8.17
C PHE A 121 -1.40 -19.22 9.59
N LEU A 122 -0.26 -19.73 10.04
CA LEU A 122 0.30 -19.41 11.36
C LEU A 122 1.10 -18.11 11.36
N ASP A 123 1.88 -17.90 10.30
CA ASP A 123 2.71 -16.72 10.14
C ASP A 123 1.96 -15.60 9.41
N PRO A 124 2.37 -14.33 9.52
CA PRO A 124 1.87 -13.26 8.67
C PRO A 124 2.01 -13.61 7.18
N VAL A 125 1.00 -13.29 6.40
CA VAL A 125 0.93 -13.63 4.97
C VAL A 125 1.09 -12.39 4.10
N PHE A 126 1.89 -12.53 3.04
CA PHE A 126 2.04 -11.51 2.02
C PHE A 126 0.99 -11.70 0.93
N THR A 127 0.17 -10.69 0.68
CA THR A 127 -1.06 -10.80 -0.10
C THR A 127 -0.92 -10.45 -1.59
N GLU A 128 0.27 -10.09 -2.07
CA GLU A 128 0.49 -9.84 -3.49
C GLU A 128 0.57 -11.13 -4.31
N ASP A 129 -0.39 -12.01 -4.08
CA ASP A 129 -0.52 -13.27 -4.80
C ASP A 129 -1.98 -13.71 -4.87
N TRP A 130 -2.42 -14.04 -6.09
CA TRP A 130 -3.78 -14.48 -6.36
C TRP A 130 -4.19 -15.73 -5.56
N SER A 131 -3.25 -16.63 -5.26
CA SER A 131 -3.55 -17.87 -4.54
C SER A 131 -3.89 -17.59 -3.08
N ILE A 132 -3.14 -16.72 -2.43
CA ILE A 132 -3.40 -16.27 -1.06
C ILE A 132 -4.75 -15.56 -0.98
N LEU A 133 -5.03 -14.66 -1.92
CA LEU A 133 -6.31 -13.93 -1.95
C LEU A 133 -7.49 -14.88 -2.13
N THR A 134 -7.32 -15.94 -2.92
CA THR A 134 -8.34 -16.98 -3.11
C THR A 134 -8.59 -17.79 -1.84
N ASP A 135 -7.54 -18.17 -1.15
CA ASP A 135 -7.63 -18.92 0.11
C ASP A 135 -8.33 -18.09 1.19
N LEU A 136 -7.94 -16.82 1.31
CA LEU A 136 -8.58 -15.88 2.24
C LEU A 136 -10.05 -15.63 1.89
N ASP A 137 -10.40 -15.47 0.61
CA ASP A 137 -11.80 -15.33 0.18
C ASP A 137 -12.64 -16.53 0.58
N THR A 138 -12.10 -17.73 0.36
CA THR A 138 -12.76 -19.00 0.73
C THR A 138 -12.92 -19.11 2.24
N TYR A 139 -11.88 -18.79 2.99
CA TYR A 139 -11.92 -18.80 4.45
C TYR A 139 -12.98 -17.84 5.00
N TYR A 140 -12.96 -16.57 4.57
CA TYR A 140 -13.90 -15.57 5.08
C TYR A 140 -15.37 -15.91 4.75
N LYS A 141 -15.64 -16.44 3.56
CA LYS A 141 -16.97 -16.97 3.23
C LYS A 141 -17.39 -18.09 4.17
N GLY A 142 -16.47 -18.98 4.51
CA GLY A 142 -16.69 -20.04 5.50
C GLY A 142 -16.97 -19.51 6.91
N GLN A 143 -16.57 -18.28 7.22
CA GLN A 143 -16.88 -17.61 8.49
C GLN A 143 -18.18 -16.79 8.45
N GLY A 144 -18.88 -16.78 7.31
CA GLY A 144 -20.12 -16.02 7.13
C GLY A 144 -19.93 -14.58 6.63
N ASP A 145 -18.72 -14.19 6.29
CA ASP A 145 -18.43 -12.89 5.64
C ASP A 145 -18.79 -12.95 4.15
N PRO A 146 -18.99 -11.78 3.49
CA PRO A 146 -19.22 -11.73 2.04
C PRO A 146 -18.07 -12.32 1.22
N GLY A 147 -16.87 -12.36 1.76
CA GLY A 147 -15.65 -12.91 1.19
C GLY A 147 -14.42 -12.10 1.57
N LEU A 148 -13.46 -12.03 0.66
CA LEU A 148 -12.19 -11.29 0.84
C LEU A 148 -12.44 -9.82 1.23
N LEU A 149 -13.36 -9.16 0.53
CA LEU A 149 -13.80 -7.80 0.82
C LEU A 149 -15.20 -7.80 1.46
N LEU A 150 -15.44 -6.88 2.39
CA LEU A 150 -16.72 -6.70 3.09
C LEU A 150 -17.72 -5.85 2.31
N VAL A 151 -17.30 -5.27 1.20
CA VAL A 151 -18.08 -4.45 0.28
C VAL A 151 -17.91 -4.95 -1.16
N THR A 152 -18.89 -4.65 -2.01
CA THR A 152 -18.83 -5.02 -3.42
C THR A 152 -17.85 -4.13 -4.19
N THR A 153 -17.18 -4.71 -5.19
CA THR A 153 -16.21 -3.97 -6.01
C THR A 153 -16.88 -3.25 -7.18
N LEU A 154 -16.20 -2.25 -7.74
CA LEU A 154 -16.58 -1.59 -8.98
C LEU A 154 -16.83 -2.61 -10.11
N PHE A 155 -15.95 -3.62 -10.26
CA PHE A 155 -16.12 -4.66 -11.28
C PHE A 155 -17.39 -5.48 -11.06
N GLN A 156 -17.71 -5.86 -9.83
CA GLN A 156 -18.95 -6.58 -9.52
C GLN A 156 -20.18 -5.75 -9.87
N GLN A 157 -20.16 -4.44 -9.63
CA GLN A 157 -21.25 -3.55 -10.01
C GLN A 157 -21.37 -3.39 -11.54
N ALA A 158 -20.24 -3.26 -12.25
CA ALA A 158 -20.20 -3.20 -13.69
C ALA A 158 -20.74 -4.50 -14.33
N GLN A 159 -20.27 -5.64 -13.85
CA GLN A 159 -20.71 -6.97 -14.30
C GLN A 159 -22.21 -7.21 -14.04
N ALA A 160 -22.74 -6.76 -12.90
CA ALA A 160 -24.17 -6.82 -12.60
C ALA A 160 -25.02 -5.99 -13.58
N LYS A 161 -24.44 -5.00 -14.24
CA LYS A 161 -25.06 -4.22 -15.33
C LYS A 161 -24.78 -4.79 -16.71
N GLY A 162 -24.10 -5.93 -16.82
CA GLY A 162 -23.75 -6.56 -18.09
C GLY A 162 -22.56 -5.90 -18.81
N LEU A 163 -21.79 -5.04 -18.13
CA LEU A 163 -20.59 -4.43 -18.70
C LEU A 163 -19.42 -5.43 -18.70
N VAL A 164 -18.59 -5.31 -19.71
CA VAL A 164 -17.38 -6.13 -19.87
C VAL A 164 -16.23 -5.50 -19.10
N THR A 165 -15.59 -6.28 -18.26
CA THR A 165 -14.47 -5.84 -17.42
C THR A 165 -13.17 -6.57 -17.77
N ALA A 166 -12.03 -5.93 -17.57
CA ALA A 166 -10.70 -6.52 -17.76
C ALA A 166 -9.73 -6.06 -16.67
N ALA A 167 -8.96 -7.01 -16.13
CA ALA A 167 -7.89 -6.74 -15.18
C ALA A 167 -6.58 -7.30 -15.72
N VAL A 168 -5.52 -6.49 -15.69
CA VAL A 168 -4.22 -6.83 -16.29
C VAL A 168 -3.10 -6.41 -15.36
N GLY A 169 -2.12 -7.28 -15.11
CA GLY A 169 -0.86 -6.85 -14.52
C GLY A 169 -0.36 -7.63 -13.33
N LYS A 170 0.21 -6.90 -12.36
CA LYS A 170 0.84 -7.41 -11.14
C LYS A 170 -0.07 -8.37 -10.39
N SER A 171 0.43 -9.57 -10.10
CA SER A 171 -0.31 -10.54 -9.28
C SER A 171 -0.62 -9.93 -7.91
N GLY A 172 -1.82 -10.19 -7.42
CA GLY A 172 -2.34 -9.54 -6.22
C GLY A 172 -3.20 -8.33 -6.56
N PRO A 173 -2.65 -7.14 -6.82
CA PRO A 173 -3.46 -5.93 -6.96
C PRO A 173 -4.35 -5.93 -8.22
N ALA A 174 -3.88 -6.41 -9.38
CA ALA A 174 -4.73 -6.56 -10.56
C ALA A 174 -5.78 -7.66 -10.34
N PHE A 175 -5.38 -8.79 -9.75
CA PHE A 175 -6.31 -9.87 -9.41
C PHE A 175 -7.40 -9.42 -8.43
N LEU A 176 -7.08 -8.56 -7.45
CA LEU A 176 -8.05 -8.08 -6.45
C LEU A 176 -9.24 -7.37 -7.10
N GLN A 177 -9.03 -6.68 -8.24
CA GLN A 177 -10.12 -6.01 -8.95
C GLN A 177 -11.19 -7.01 -9.40
N ASP A 178 -10.78 -8.24 -9.76
CA ASP A 178 -11.65 -9.33 -10.21
C ASP A 178 -11.39 -10.65 -9.47
N TYR A 179 -11.19 -10.61 -8.16
CA TYR A 179 -10.89 -11.81 -7.37
C TYR A 179 -11.95 -12.92 -7.49
N ARG A 180 -13.12 -12.60 -8.02
CA ARG A 180 -14.19 -13.56 -8.36
C ARG A 180 -14.11 -14.13 -9.78
N ARG A 181 -13.12 -13.72 -10.58
CA ARG A 181 -12.85 -14.24 -11.93
C ARG A 181 -14.02 -14.20 -12.90
N GLN A 182 -14.68 -13.06 -12.99
CA GLN A 182 -15.78 -12.82 -13.95
C GLN A 182 -15.36 -11.93 -15.14
N SER A 183 -14.09 -11.47 -15.13
CA SER A 183 -13.50 -10.61 -16.16
C SER A 183 -12.58 -11.37 -17.10
N TYR A 184 -12.08 -10.66 -18.12
CA TYR A 184 -10.83 -11.01 -18.75
C TYR A 184 -9.68 -10.63 -17.80
N LEU A 185 -8.95 -11.62 -17.32
CA LEU A 185 -7.81 -11.45 -16.42
C LEU A 185 -6.52 -11.90 -17.11
N ILE A 186 -5.53 -11.02 -17.13
CA ILE A 186 -4.15 -11.31 -17.52
C ILE A 186 -3.26 -10.91 -16.35
N ASP A 187 -3.02 -11.85 -15.47
CA ASP A 187 -2.15 -11.72 -14.31
C ASP A 187 -0.76 -12.29 -14.65
N GLU A 188 0.29 -11.86 -13.98
CA GLU A 188 1.66 -12.35 -14.19
C GLU A 188 1.78 -13.88 -14.08
N LYS A 189 0.86 -14.52 -13.39
CA LYS A 189 0.90 -15.96 -13.07
C LYS A 189 -0.25 -16.76 -13.68
N GLN A 190 -1.28 -16.10 -14.23
CA GLN A 190 -2.47 -16.77 -14.76
C GLN A 190 -3.17 -15.94 -15.83
N ILE A 191 -3.93 -16.62 -16.69
CA ILE A 191 -4.86 -16.01 -17.64
C ILE A 191 -6.25 -16.67 -17.48
N SER A 192 -7.29 -15.86 -17.39
CA SER A 192 -8.67 -16.29 -17.23
C SER A 192 -9.60 -15.44 -18.10
N PRO A 193 -10.74 -15.96 -18.61
CA PRO A 193 -11.20 -17.35 -18.54
C PRO A 193 -10.41 -18.29 -19.44
N LEU A 194 -10.69 -19.59 -19.36
CA LEU A 194 -10.04 -20.62 -20.21
C LEU A 194 -10.01 -20.23 -21.69
N ALA A 195 -11.10 -19.73 -22.23
CA ALA A 195 -11.18 -19.35 -23.64
C ALA A 195 -10.17 -18.25 -24.03
N LEU A 196 -9.85 -17.33 -23.10
CA LEU A 196 -8.81 -16.33 -23.31
C LEU A 196 -7.42 -16.99 -23.32
N ALA A 197 -7.12 -17.85 -22.36
CA ALA A 197 -5.85 -18.56 -22.32
C ALA A 197 -5.63 -19.43 -23.58
N GLN A 198 -6.68 -20.13 -24.03
CA GLN A 198 -6.65 -20.89 -25.28
C GLN A 198 -6.41 -20.00 -26.51
N ALA A 199 -7.02 -18.80 -26.56
CA ALA A 199 -6.79 -17.86 -27.66
C ALA A 199 -5.34 -17.34 -27.68
N VAL A 200 -4.76 -17.04 -26.52
CA VAL A 200 -3.36 -16.62 -26.39
C VAL A 200 -2.43 -17.74 -26.88
N GLN A 201 -2.65 -18.97 -26.44
CA GLN A 201 -1.87 -20.14 -26.86
C GLN A 201 -1.99 -20.40 -28.36
N ALA A 202 -3.21 -20.35 -28.90
CA ALA A 202 -3.46 -20.56 -30.34
C ALA A 202 -2.84 -19.45 -31.22
N GLY A 203 -2.70 -18.24 -30.64
CA GLY A 203 -2.02 -17.11 -31.31
C GLY A 203 -0.50 -17.18 -31.24
N GLY A 204 0.07 -18.22 -30.65
CA GLY A 204 1.51 -18.45 -30.54
C GLY A 204 2.21 -17.64 -29.47
N ASP A 205 1.46 -16.95 -28.58
CA ASP A 205 2.04 -16.24 -27.46
C ASP A 205 2.16 -17.14 -26.23
N PRO A 206 3.21 -16.98 -25.41
CA PRO A 206 3.43 -17.81 -24.25
C PRO A 206 2.35 -17.55 -23.17
N LEU A 207 2.10 -18.57 -22.36
CA LEU A 207 1.23 -18.48 -21.19
C LEU A 207 2.07 -18.42 -19.91
N PRO A 208 1.62 -17.72 -18.87
CA PRO A 208 2.21 -17.84 -17.55
C PRO A 208 2.24 -19.30 -17.10
N ALA A 209 3.33 -19.71 -16.43
CA ALA A 209 3.58 -21.11 -16.07
C ALA A 209 2.45 -21.75 -15.23
N ASN A 210 1.73 -20.95 -14.49
CA ASN A 210 0.65 -21.37 -13.60
C ASN A 210 -0.74 -20.91 -14.08
N THR A 211 -0.96 -20.86 -15.38
CA THR A 211 -2.26 -20.47 -15.93
C THR A 211 -3.37 -21.41 -15.44
N VAL A 212 -4.35 -20.82 -14.75
CA VAL A 212 -5.44 -21.52 -14.11
C VAL A 212 -6.77 -20.91 -14.57
N TYR A 213 -7.76 -21.75 -14.78
CA TYR A 213 -9.07 -21.32 -15.24
C TYR A 213 -10.26 -21.81 -14.40
N ALA A 214 -10.02 -22.68 -13.43
CA ALA A 214 -11.04 -23.18 -12.54
C ALA A 214 -10.50 -23.47 -11.14
N TYR A 215 -11.36 -23.37 -10.16
CA TYR A 215 -11.12 -23.76 -8.79
C TYR A 215 -12.07 -24.82 -8.35
N PRO A 216 -11.66 -25.74 -7.43
CA PRO A 216 -12.59 -26.63 -6.77
C PRO A 216 -13.58 -25.81 -5.94
N ALA A 217 -14.86 -26.00 -6.17
CA ALA A 217 -15.90 -25.33 -5.40
C ALA A 217 -15.93 -25.83 -3.95
N GLY A 218 -15.96 -24.94 -2.99
CA GLY A 218 -16.33 -25.24 -1.60
C GLY A 218 -15.24 -25.83 -0.70
N THR A 219 -13.98 -25.93 -1.15
CA THR A 219 -12.86 -26.44 -0.33
C THR A 219 -11.75 -25.41 -0.22
N ILE A 220 -11.24 -25.18 0.99
CA ILE A 220 -10.04 -24.38 1.16
C ILE A 220 -8.86 -25.24 0.71
N THR A 221 -8.09 -24.72 -0.25
CA THR A 221 -6.82 -25.28 -0.68
C THR A 221 -5.74 -24.25 -0.40
N LEU A 222 -4.94 -24.50 0.63
CA LEU A 222 -3.90 -23.57 1.06
C LEU A 222 -2.58 -23.83 0.32
N SER A 223 -1.72 -22.82 0.35
CA SER A 223 -0.36 -22.98 -0.16
C SER A 223 0.43 -23.98 0.71
N ALA A 224 1.35 -24.74 0.09
CA ALA A 224 2.16 -25.76 0.75
C ALA A 224 3.05 -25.23 1.89
N THR A 225 3.18 -23.93 2.04
CA THR A 225 4.12 -23.27 2.94
C THR A 225 3.43 -22.23 3.83
N ASN A 226 2.32 -22.61 4.48
CA ASN A 226 1.62 -21.76 5.46
C ASN A 226 1.36 -20.33 4.93
N GLY A 227 0.59 -20.24 3.87
CA GLY A 227 0.22 -18.95 3.28
C GLY A 227 1.23 -18.36 2.29
N LYS A 228 2.34 -19.04 2.00
CA LYS A 228 3.25 -18.60 0.94
C LYS A 228 2.72 -19.02 -0.44
N PRO A 229 2.91 -18.20 -1.48
CA PRO A 229 2.38 -18.46 -2.81
C PRO A 229 2.82 -19.81 -3.37
N THR A 230 1.88 -20.61 -3.85
CA THR A 230 2.16 -21.86 -4.58
C THR A 230 1.13 -22.08 -5.68
N ALA A 231 1.42 -23.07 -6.54
CA ALA A 231 0.46 -23.54 -7.51
C ALA A 231 -0.51 -24.53 -6.88
N PHE A 232 -1.79 -24.43 -7.18
CA PHE A 232 -2.82 -25.37 -6.71
C PHE A 232 -2.93 -26.57 -7.65
N GLY A 233 -2.59 -27.76 -7.16
CA GLY A 233 -2.62 -28.99 -7.95
C GLY A 233 -4.00 -29.44 -8.41
N SER A 234 -5.05 -29.10 -7.66
CA SER A 234 -6.45 -29.42 -7.98
C SER A 234 -7.11 -28.49 -8.99
N GLN A 235 -6.43 -27.43 -9.40
CA GLN A 235 -6.97 -26.48 -10.37
C GLN A 235 -6.78 -27.02 -11.80
N GLN A 236 -7.75 -26.75 -12.65
CA GLN A 236 -7.61 -27.04 -14.06
C GLN A 236 -6.63 -26.09 -14.71
N ARG A 237 -5.75 -26.63 -15.54
CA ARG A 237 -4.75 -25.87 -16.30
C ARG A 237 -4.87 -26.24 -17.77
N LEU A 238 -4.38 -25.37 -18.64
CA LEU A 238 -4.19 -25.73 -20.02
C LEU A 238 -3.15 -26.86 -20.11
N ALA A 239 -3.44 -27.85 -20.95
CA ALA A 239 -2.44 -28.82 -21.34
C ALA A 239 -1.28 -28.11 -22.05
N ASP A 240 -0.08 -28.66 -21.92
CA ASP A 240 1.16 -28.03 -22.31
C ASP A 240 1.15 -27.38 -23.69
N GLY A 241 1.48 -26.13 -23.70
CA GLY A 241 1.96 -25.34 -24.80
C GLY A 241 3.23 -24.63 -24.38
N ALA A 242 3.71 -23.69 -25.16
CA ALA A 242 4.81 -22.84 -24.75
C ALA A 242 4.43 -22.11 -23.45
N THR A 243 4.97 -22.55 -22.33
CA THR A 243 4.79 -21.90 -21.04
C THR A 243 5.76 -20.75 -20.93
N PHE A 244 5.25 -19.58 -20.55
CA PHE A 244 6.10 -18.46 -20.20
C PHE A 244 6.57 -18.63 -18.76
N ASP A 245 7.88 -18.55 -18.54
CA ASP A 245 8.42 -18.54 -17.18
C ASP A 245 8.07 -17.20 -16.49
N GLY A 246 7.08 -17.25 -15.61
CA GLY A 246 6.66 -16.07 -14.85
C GLY A 246 7.78 -15.45 -14.02
N SER A 247 8.78 -16.22 -13.61
CA SER A 247 9.94 -15.69 -12.88
C SER A 247 10.82 -14.79 -13.76
N ALA A 248 10.91 -15.09 -15.05
CA ALA A 248 11.62 -14.23 -16.00
C ALA A 248 10.89 -12.90 -16.24
N MET A 249 9.58 -12.85 -16.05
CA MET A 249 8.80 -11.61 -16.15
C MET A 249 9.06 -10.66 -14.99
N ILE A 250 9.39 -11.20 -13.83
CA ILE A 250 9.59 -10.45 -12.59
C ILE A 250 11.06 -10.03 -12.42
N SER A 251 11.97 -10.67 -13.16
CA SER A 251 13.39 -10.32 -13.09
C SER A 251 13.68 -8.96 -13.72
N SER A 252 14.58 -8.26 -13.09
CA SER A 252 15.04 -6.90 -13.41
C SER A 252 15.26 -6.65 -14.92
N PRO A 253 14.79 -5.53 -15.44
CA PRO A 253 14.08 -4.42 -14.83
C PRO A 253 12.54 -4.48 -14.97
N TRP A 254 11.92 -5.63 -15.05
CA TRP A 254 10.47 -5.88 -15.20
C TRP A 254 9.87 -5.39 -16.54
N SER A 255 10.68 -4.84 -17.42
CA SER A 255 10.27 -4.30 -18.70
C SER A 255 9.65 -5.35 -19.63
N ALA A 256 10.20 -6.56 -19.61
CA ALA A 256 9.68 -7.68 -20.42
C ALA A 256 8.28 -8.09 -19.94
N SER A 257 8.05 -8.13 -18.62
CA SER A 257 6.76 -8.42 -18.04
C SER A 257 5.69 -7.40 -18.46
N ASN A 258 5.97 -6.12 -18.27
CA ASN A 258 5.05 -5.05 -18.65
C ASN A 258 4.70 -5.10 -20.15
N THR A 259 5.72 -5.30 -20.98
CA THR A 259 5.54 -5.40 -22.43
C THR A 259 4.69 -6.62 -22.82
N TYR A 260 4.94 -7.76 -22.20
CA TYR A 260 4.14 -8.97 -22.41
C TYR A 260 2.67 -8.75 -22.03
N LEU A 261 2.42 -8.22 -20.83
CA LEU A 261 1.07 -7.97 -20.33
C LEU A 261 0.30 -7.00 -21.22
N MET A 262 0.94 -5.88 -21.62
CA MET A 262 0.33 -4.89 -22.51
C MET A 262 0.06 -5.46 -23.90
N ASN A 263 1.02 -6.16 -24.51
CA ASN A 263 0.85 -6.76 -25.83
C ASN A 263 -0.26 -7.82 -25.82
N THR A 264 -0.32 -8.64 -24.77
CA THR A 264 -1.36 -9.66 -24.61
C THR A 264 -2.74 -9.00 -24.46
N PHE A 265 -2.84 -7.94 -23.67
CA PHE A 265 -4.06 -7.16 -23.53
C PHE A 265 -4.50 -6.56 -24.87
N ILE A 266 -3.61 -5.84 -25.57
CA ILE A 266 -3.93 -5.18 -26.84
C ILE A 266 -4.35 -6.20 -27.90
N LYS A 267 -3.68 -7.35 -27.97
CA LYS A 267 -3.93 -8.37 -29.00
C LYS A 267 -5.21 -9.17 -28.75
N TYR A 268 -5.50 -9.54 -27.50
CA TYR A 268 -6.55 -10.52 -27.22
C TYR A 268 -7.75 -9.99 -26.45
N VAL A 269 -7.60 -8.91 -25.69
CA VAL A 269 -8.67 -8.37 -24.84
C VAL A 269 -9.22 -7.05 -25.37
N LEU A 270 -8.38 -6.12 -25.78
CA LEU A 270 -8.83 -4.82 -26.29
C LEU A 270 -9.82 -4.92 -27.48
N PRO A 271 -9.68 -5.87 -28.45
CA PRO A 271 -10.68 -6.06 -29.51
C PRO A 271 -12.07 -6.49 -29.01
N LYS A 272 -12.17 -6.96 -27.77
CA LYS A 272 -13.45 -7.28 -27.10
C LYS A 272 -14.12 -6.06 -26.49
N LYS A 273 -13.46 -4.89 -26.58
CA LYS A 273 -13.96 -3.57 -26.18
C LYS A 273 -14.45 -3.54 -24.75
N PRO A 274 -13.62 -3.91 -23.75
CA PRO A 274 -14.05 -3.86 -22.35
C PRO A 274 -14.54 -2.46 -21.98
N ASP A 275 -15.54 -2.38 -21.12
CA ASP A 275 -16.14 -1.13 -20.66
C ASP A 275 -15.34 -0.53 -19.49
N VAL A 276 -14.77 -1.38 -18.63
CA VAL A 276 -13.86 -1.01 -17.55
C VAL A 276 -12.62 -1.88 -17.62
N THR A 277 -11.47 -1.24 -17.65
CA THR A 277 -10.17 -1.94 -17.62
C THR A 277 -9.33 -1.37 -16.49
N VAL A 278 -8.72 -2.23 -15.66
CA VAL A 278 -7.65 -1.85 -14.74
C VAL A 278 -6.36 -2.53 -15.20
N ILE A 279 -5.33 -1.73 -15.44
CA ILE A 279 -3.98 -2.18 -15.81
C ILE A 279 -3.05 -1.78 -14.66
N TRP A 280 -2.37 -2.73 -14.06
CA TRP A 280 -1.49 -2.49 -12.91
C TRP A 280 -0.11 -3.05 -13.16
N PHE A 281 0.86 -2.19 -13.34
CA PHE A 281 2.25 -2.61 -13.56
C PHE A 281 3.11 -2.36 -12.32
N ARG A 282 4.15 -3.20 -12.14
CA ARG A 282 5.06 -3.16 -10.99
C ARG A 282 6.00 -1.96 -10.96
N ILE A 283 6.14 -1.28 -12.07
CA ILE A 283 7.08 -0.16 -12.21
C ILE A 283 6.30 1.15 -12.00
N PRO A 284 6.90 2.13 -11.34
CA PRO A 284 8.31 2.21 -10.90
C PRO A 284 8.63 1.55 -9.54
N ASP A 285 7.67 1.18 -8.72
CA ASP A 285 7.81 0.64 -7.36
C ASP A 285 8.92 -0.40 -7.20
N SER A 286 8.90 -1.46 -8.01
CA SER A 286 9.90 -2.53 -7.91
C SER A 286 11.33 -2.03 -8.23
N ALA A 287 11.48 -1.01 -9.07
CA ALA A 287 12.76 -0.38 -9.30
C ALA A 287 13.18 0.50 -8.13
N GLU A 288 12.23 1.17 -7.48
CA GLU A 288 12.48 1.98 -6.29
C GLU A 288 12.92 1.12 -5.11
N HIS A 289 12.26 0.00 -4.87
CA HIS A 289 12.67 -0.95 -3.83
C HIS A 289 14.10 -1.44 -4.01
N ASN A 290 14.47 -1.83 -5.22
CA ASN A 290 15.74 -2.50 -5.45
C ASN A 290 16.91 -1.55 -5.72
N TYR A 291 16.64 -0.34 -6.23
CA TYR A 291 17.68 0.60 -6.66
C TYR A 291 17.52 2.00 -6.07
N GLY A 292 16.42 2.28 -5.39
CA GLY A 292 16.09 3.56 -4.78
C GLY A 292 15.45 4.56 -5.75
N PRO A 293 14.56 5.42 -5.23
CA PRO A 293 13.98 6.52 -5.98
C PRO A 293 15.08 7.40 -6.60
N GLY A 294 14.87 7.87 -7.83
CA GLY A 294 15.81 8.74 -8.55
C GLY A 294 17.05 8.04 -9.14
N SER A 295 17.23 6.74 -8.92
CA SER A 295 18.33 5.97 -9.53
C SER A 295 18.20 5.89 -11.06
N SER A 296 19.29 5.49 -11.76
CA SER A 296 19.23 5.29 -13.22
C SER A 296 18.25 4.18 -13.61
N VAL A 297 18.21 3.10 -12.85
CA VAL A 297 17.28 1.96 -13.09
C VAL A 297 15.82 2.37 -12.88
N TYR A 298 15.57 3.19 -11.86
CA TYR A 298 14.25 3.80 -11.67
C TYR A 298 13.82 4.62 -12.89
N ARG A 299 14.69 5.50 -13.42
CA ARG A 299 14.40 6.30 -14.63
C ARG A 299 14.18 5.45 -15.86
N ASP A 300 14.94 4.36 -16.02
CA ASP A 300 14.70 3.41 -17.11
C ASP A 300 13.36 2.67 -16.94
N GLY A 301 12.97 2.39 -15.72
CA GLY A 301 11.64 1.89 -15.38
C GLY A 301 10.53 2.86 -15.80
N LEU A 302 10.69 4.15 -15.49
CA LEU A 302 9.73 5.19 -15.92
C LEU A 302 9.58 5.25 -17.45
N LYS A 303 10.69 5.18 -18.19
CA LYS A 303 10.66 5.15 -19.67
C LYS A 303 9.93 3.94 -20.22
N ASN A 304 10.16 2.76 -19.62
CA ASN A 304 9.43 1.57 -20.00
C ASN A 304 7.94 1.71 -19.76
N GLN A 305 7.56 2.22 -18.62
CA GLN A 305 6.17 2.42 -18.26
C GLN A 305 5.48 3.45 -19.18
N ASP A 306 6.20 4.51 -19.52
CA ASP A 306 5.72 5.52 -20.47
C ASP A 306 5.53 4.94 -21.88
N ALA A 307 6.41 4.03 -22.30
CA ALA A 307 6.24 3.29 -23.55
C ALA A 307 4.97 2.40 -23.54
N GLN A 308 4.61 1.81 -22.39
CA GLN A 308 3.37 1.05 -22.27
C GLN A 308 2.12 1.97 -22.37
N LEU A 309 2.18 3.18 -21.82
CA LEU A 309 1.13 4.18 -22.02
C LEU A 309 0.98 4.54 -23.52
N GLY A 310 2.09 4.78 -24.21
CA GLY A 310 2.08 5.00 -25.66
C GLY A 310 1.50 3.82 -26.43
N ALA A 311 1.83 2.59 -26.05
CA ALA A 311 1.28 1.38 -26.66
C ALA A 311 -0.24 1.25 -26.42
N LEU A 312 -0.72 1.55 -25.22
CA LEU A 312 -2.15 1.60 -24.91
C LEU A 312 -2.88 2.62 -25.80
N GLN A 313 -2.38 3.85 -25.88
CA GLN A 313 -2.98 4.90 -26.73
C GLN A 313 -3.01 4.50 -28.21
N ALA A 314 -1.94 3.93 -28.72
CA ALA A 314 -1.87 3.40 -30.09
C ALA A 314 -2.85 2.24 -30.30
N GLY A 315 -2.96 1.33 -29.35
CA GLY A 315 -3.90 0.22 -29.36
C GLY A 315 -5.36 0.67 -29.37
N LEU A 316 -5.71 1.66 -28.54
CA LEU A 316 -7.04 2.27 -28.53
C LEU A 316 -7.37 2.87 -29.89
N LYS A 317 -6.45 3.65 -30.46
CA LYS A 317 -6.63 4.26 -31.79
C LYS A 317 -6.80 3.22 -32.90
N ALA A 318 -5.98 2.17 -32.88
CA ALA A 318 -6.07 1.08 -33.88
C ALA A 318 -7.40 0.32 -33.82
N ASN A 319 -8.06 0.29 -32.67
CA ASN A 319 -9.37 -0.32 -32.46
C ASN A 319 -10.54 0.68 -32.57
N GLY A 320 -10.28 1.95 -32.92
CA GLY A 320 -11.29 3.02 -33.03
C GLY A 320 -11.97 3.34 -31.69
N LEU A 321 -11.23 3.23 -30.58
CA LEU A 321 -11.71 3.45 -29.21
C LEU A 321 -11.16 4.72 -28.57
N ASP A 322 -10.19 5.39 -29.19
CA ASP A 322 -9.49 6.56 -28.64
C ASP A 322 -10.43 7.74 -28.32
N ALA A 323 -11.40 8.01 -29.20
CA ALA A 323 -12.39 9.06 -28.99
C ALA A 323 -13.50 8.71 -28.00
N ALA A 324 -13.57 7.46 -27.55
CA ALA A 324 -14.62 6.95 -26.65
C ALA A 324 -14.05 6.37 -25.34
N THR A 325 -12.78 6.61 -25.05
CA THR A 325 -12.13 6.06 -23.86
C THR A 325 -11.56 7.16 -22.98
N ASP A 326 -11.96 7.14 -21.73
CA ASP A 326 -11.33 7.92 -20.66
C ASP A 326 -10.18 7.12 -20.09
N ILE A 327 -9.02 7.75 -19.91
CA ILE A 327 -7.83 7.16 -19.30
C ILE A 327 -7.55 7.88 -17.99
N LEU A 328 -7.54 7.14 -16.90
CA LEU A 328 -7.04 7.60 -15.61
C LEU A 328 -5.67 6.96 -15.38
N ILE A 329 -4.66 7.79 -15.15
CA ILE A 329 -3.35 7.33 -14.68
C ILE A 329 -3.29 7.62 -13.19
N VAL A 330 -3.05 6.59 -12.41
CA VAL A 330 -3.02 6.74 -10.95
C VAL A 330 -1.82 5.99 -10.39
N SER A 331 -1.26 6.51 -9.29
CA SER A 331 -0.36 5.75 -8.43
C SER A 331 -1.12 5.30 -7.19
N ASP A 332 -0.73 4.16 -6.66
CA ASP A 332 -1.27 3.67 -5.40
C ASP A 332 -0.64 4.38 -4.19
N HIS A 333 0.66 4.73 -4.26
CA HIS A 333 1.40 5.48 -3.25
C HIS A 333 2.58 6.22 -3.88
N GLY A 334 3.25 7.06 -3.09
CA GLY A 334 4.58 7.55 -3.38
C GLY A 334 5.65 6.59 -2.85
N HIS A 335 6.92 7.06 -2.75
CA HIS A 335 8.03 6.20 -2.37
C HIS A 335 9.18 7.01 -1.77
N SER A 336 9.73 6.56 -0.64
CA SER A 336 10.82 7.22 0.09
C SER A 336 12.11 6.41 0.00
N SER A 337 13.26 7.05 0.21
CA SER A 337 14.55 6.35 0.27
C SER A 337 14.81 5.79 1.67
N VAL A 338 15.25 4.53 1.74
CA VAL A 338 15.68 3.88 2.99
C VAL A 338 17.17 3.54 2.98
N SER A 339 17.87 3.91 1.94
CA SER A 339 19.31 3.76 1.79
C SER A 339 19.93 5.03 1.22
N GLY A 340 21.14 5.33 1.63
CA GLY A 340 21.83 6.53 1.17
C GLY A 340 22.94 6.96 2.12
N PRO A 341 23.35 8.23 2.08
CA PRO A 341 24.34 8.77 2.99
C PRO A 341 23.91 8.66 4.45
N THR A 342 24.70 8.00 5.29
CA THR A 342 24.37 7.81 6.72
C THR A 342 24.38 9.08 7.55
N SER A 343 24.78 10.22 6.97
CA SER A 343 24.64 11.53 7.60
C SER A 343 23.18 12.01 7.63
N LEU A 344 22.31 11.44 6.79
CA LEU A 344 20.91 11.81 6.68
C LEU A 344 20.06 11.05 7.71
N PHE A 345 19.12 11.73 8.34
CA PHE A 345 18.07 11.07 9.11
C PHE A 345 17.03 10.46 8.15
N PRO A 346 16.49 9.26 8.41
CA PRO A 346 16.82 8.37 9.54
C PRO A 346 18.06 7.52 9.33
N LEU A 347 18.69 7.54 8.18
CA LEU A 347 19.76 6.63 7.76
C LEU A 347 20.96 6.66 8.69
N ARG A 348 21.22 7.79 9.33
CA ARG A 348 22.30 7.94 10.31
C ARG A 348 22.20 7.01 11.54
N ALA A 349 20.98 6.54 11.84
CA ALA A 349 20.75 5.66 12.98
C ALA A 349 21.07 4.19 12.68
N ILE A 350 21.23 3.83 11.42
CA ILE A 350 21.40 2.45 10.96
C ILE A 350 22.79 1.91 11.27
N ALA A 351 23.80 2.75 11.22
CA ALA A 351 25.19 2.34 11.41
C ALA A 351 25.61 2.56 12.87
N PRO A 352 25.45 1.57 13.75
CA PRO A 352 26.02 1.63 15.09
C PRO A 352 27.52 1.59 14.96
N GLY A 353 28.22 2.25 15.82
CA GLY A 353 29.65 2.15 15.84
C GLY A 353 30.33 3.50 15.91
N THR A 354 31.62 3.47 15.72
CA THR A 354 32.46 4.66 15.78
C THR A 354 32.29 5.51 14.52
N GLY A 355 32.70 6.75 14.56
CA GLY A 355 32.64 7.65 13.41
C GLY A 355 33.33 7.12 12.16
N THR A 356 34.36 6.29 12.33
CA THR A 356 35.10 5.66 11.23
C THR A 356 34.24 4.65 10.47
N ASP A 357 33.52 3.84 11.21
CA ASP A 357 32.66 2.81 10.64
C ASP A 357 31.51 3.43 9.83
N ARG A 358 30.97 4.54 10.33
CA ARG A 358 29.92 5.28 9.62
C ARG A 358 30.37 5.91 8.33
N ALA A 359 31.55 6.49 8.32
CA ALA A 359 32.11 7.07 7.10
C ALA A 359 32.28 6.02 6.00
N THR A 360 32.59 4.79 6.38
CA THR A 360 32.72 3.65 5.47
C THR A 360 31.37 3.11 5.02
N VAL A 361 30.44 2.98 5.96
CA VAL A 361 29.10 2.44 5.71
C VAL A 361 28.23 3.43 4.93
N GLY A 362 28.49 4.73 5.05
CA GLY A 362 27.75 5.77 4.33
C GLY A 362 27.91 5.74 2.80
N ALA A 363 28.93 5.05 2.31
CA ALA A 363 29.01 4.74 0.90
C ALA A 363 28.17 3.48 0.62
N VAL A 364 27.20 3.58 -0.27
CA VAL A 364 26.46 2.40 -0.75
C VAL A 364 27.48 1.46 -1.39
N ASP A 365 27.79 0.36 -0.72
CA ASP A 365 28.70 -0.65 -1.26
C ASP A 365 27.94 -1.52 -2.25
N ASN A 366 27.97 -1.11 -3.52
CA ASN A 366 27.42 -1.89 -4.61
C ASN A 366 28.29 -3.09 -5.00
N THR A 367 29.52 -3.15 -4.53
CA THR A 367 30.46 -4.22 -4.90
C THR A 367 30.05 -5.56 -4.32
N ASN A 368 29.43 -5.56 -3.16
CA ASN A 368 28.96 -6.78 -2.49
C ASN A 368 27.43 -6.97 -2.58
N GLY A 369 26.73 -6.17 -3.39
CA GLY A 369 25.28 -6.19 -3.47
C GLY A 369 24.58 -5.70 -2.19
N TYR A 370 25.32 -5.07 -1.30
CA TYR A 370 24.86 -4.61 -0.01
C TYR A 370 24.67 -3.09 -0.01
N SER A 371 23.58 -2.64 0.57
CA SER A 371 23.33 -1.21 0.79
C SER A 371 22.98 -0.96 2.25
N VAL A 372 23.46 0.14 2.78
CA VAL A 372 23.00 0.62 4.08
C VAL A 372 21.54 1.04 3.94
N SER A 373 20.69 0.50 4.78
CA SER A 373 19.26 0.80 4.75
C SER A 373 18.72 1.18 6.13
N GLY A 374 17.58 1.83 6.15
CA GLY A 374 16.79 2.14 7.35
C GLY A 374 16.10 0.92 7.97
N ASP A 375 16.67 -0.25 7.83
CA ASP A 375 16.05 -1.52 8.17
C ASP A 375 15.98 -1.77 9.68
N VAL A 376 14.77 -2.01 10.19
CA VAL A 376 14.49 -2.29 11.60
C VAL A 376 13.70 -3.59 11.69
N ARG A 377 14.17 -4.55 12.47
CA ARG A 377 13.36 -5.74 12.78
C ARG A 377 12.59 -5.56 14.07
N LEU A 378 11.32 -5.18 13.94
CA LEU A 378 10.48 -4.77 15.06
C LEU A 378 10.29 -5.88 16.11
N SER A 379 10.10 -7.12 15.67
CA SER A 379 9.96 -8.27 16.57
C SER A 379 11.17 -8.44 17.48
N GLU A 380 12.37 -8.31 16.92
CA GLU A 380 13.61 -8.42 17.67
C GLU A 380 13.85 -7.21 18.59
N LEU A 381 13.50 -6.01 18.12
CA LEU A 381 13.55 -4.80 18.92
C LEU A 381 12.70 -4.94 20.20
N ILE A 382 11.47 -5.47 20.07
CA ILE A 382 10.57 -5.73 21.20
C ILE A 382 11.12 -6.82 22.10
N ASN A 383 11.65 -7.91 21.54
CA ASN A 383 12.20 -9.02 22.31
C ASN A 383 13.46 -8.60 23.10
N ASN A 384 14.33 -7.81 22.50
CA ASN A 384 15.52 -7.27 23.16
C ASN A 384 15.19 -6.37 24.36
N ALA A 385 14.05 -5.69 24.32
CA ALA A 385 13.59 -4.84 25.41
C ALA A 385 13.14 -5.61 26.65
N LYS A 386 13.00 -6.95 26.57
CA LYS A 386 12.64 -7.84 27.68
C LYS A 386 11.38 -7.38 28.41
N LEU A 387 10.36 -7.03 27.65
CA LEU A 387 9.08 -6.51 28.18
C LEU A 387 8.24 -7.59 28.88
N GLY A 388 8.67 -8.86 28.89
CA GLY A 388 7.89 -9.98 29.40
C GLY A 388 6.82 -10.45 28.43
N VAL A 389 6.95 -10.08 27.15
CA VAL A 389 6.14 -10.55 26.02
C VAL A 389 7.08 -10.95 24.91
N THR A 390 6.76 -11.99 24.17
CA THR A 390 7.51 -12.42 23.00
C THR A 390 6.80 -11.95 21.72
N ALA A 391 7.56 -11.38 20.81
CA ALA A 391 7.11 -10.96 19.49
C ALA A 391 7.57 -11.98 18.42
N TYR A 392 6.66 -12.35 17.54
CA TYR A 392 6.86 -13.33 16.46
C TYR A 392 6.54 -12.67 15.12
N ASP A 393 7.37 -12.86 14.13
CA ASP A 393 7.19 -12.28 12.77
C ASP A 393 7.14 -13.33 11.65
N GLY A 394 7.27 -14.62 12.00
CA GLY A 394 7.23 -15.73 11.04
C GLY A 394 8.50 -15.89 10.21
N SER A 395 9.45 -14.96 10.28
CA SER A 395 10.64 -15.01 9.41
C SER A 395 11.66 -16.06 9.83
N GLY A 396 11.60 -16.51 11.07
CA GLY A 396 12.50 -17.51 11.60
C GLY A 396 13.96 -17.07 11.71
N CYS A 397 14.30 -15.91 11.24
CA CYS A 397 15.63 -15.33 11.33
C CYS A 397 15.70 -14.28 12.42
N SER A 398 16.78 -14.28 13.18
CA SER A 398 17.06 -13.30 14.21
C SER A 398 18.34 -12.57 13.90
N TYR A 399 18.29 -11.27 13.82
CA TYR A 399 19.45 -10.40 13.65
C TYR A 399 19.24 -9.09 14.42
N GLU A 400 20.29 -8.37 14.67
CA GLU A 400 20.14 -7.08 15.30
C GLU A 400 19.32 -6.12 14.42
N PRO A 401 18.35 -5.40 14.97
CA PRO A 401 17.46 -4.53 14.19
C PRO A 401 18.20 -3.37 13.52
N VAL A 402 19.36 -3.03 14.02
CA VAL A 402 20.27 -2.06 13.42
C VAL A 402 21.39 -2.83 12.74
N MET A 403 21.80 -2.34 11.58
CA MET A 403 22.79 -3.00 10.75
C MET A 403 24.04 -3.39 11.55
N PRO A 404 24.54 -4.60 11.35
CA PRO A 404 25.73 -5.07 12.04
C PRO A 404 26.97 -4.26 11.68
N GLY A 405 27.97 -4.37 12.52
CA GLY A 405 29.24 -3.73 12.30
C GLY A 405 29.98 -4.20 11.05
N LEU A 406 31.12 -3.61 10.81
CA LEU A 406 31.97 -3.93 9.67
C LEU A 406 32.73 -5.24 9.89
N LEU A 407 32.98 -5.98 8.83
CA LEU A 407 33.96 -7.05 8.82
C LEU A 407 35.37 -6.49 9.09
N GLY A 408 36.29 -7.33 9.54
CA GLY A 408 37.70 -6.96 9.70
C GLY A 408 38.36 -6.43 8.42
N SER A 409 37.77 -6.70 7.27
CA SER A 409 38.16 -6.14 5.96
C SER A 409 37.64 -4.72 5.72
N GLY A 410 36.82 -4.17 6.59
CA GLY A 410 36.08 -2.92 6.38
C GLY A 410 34.80 -3.06 5.57
N ALA A 411 34.49 -4.24 5.06
CA ALA A 411 33.22 -4.50 4.38
C ALA A 411 32.10 -4.73 5.37
N GLN A 412 30.93 -4.23 5.09
CA GLN A 412 29.74 -4.44 5.92
C GLN A 412 29.13 -5.81 5.64
N VAL A 413 28.61 -6.45 6.70
CA VAL A 413 27.90 -7.73 6.57
C VAL A 413 26.46 -7.43 6.21
N ALA A 414 26.01 -7.92 5.07
CA ALA A 414 24.60 -7.91 4.73
C ALA A 414 23.85 -8.93 5.60
N PRO A 415 22.69 -8.58 6.17
CA PRO A 415 21.79 -9.57 6.71
C PRO A 415 21.33 -10.49 5.58
N ASP A 416 21.58 -11.77 5.72
CA ASP A 416 21.10 -12.77 4.77
C ASP A 416 19.66 -13.15 5.17
N LYS A 417 18.69 -12.80 4.38
CA LYS A 417 17.27 -13.07 4.63
C LYS A 417 16.88 -14.53 4.32
N THR A 418 17.81 -15.36 3.92
CA THR A 418 17.47 -16.73 3.66
C THR A 418 17.27 -17.47 4.96
N ASP A 419 16.06 -17.71 5.27
CA ASP A 419 15.64 -19.01 5.72
C ASP A 419 15.29 -19.28 7.16
N VAL A 420 14.07 -19.74 7.25
CA VAL A 420 13.41 -20.26 8.43
C VAL A 420 13.99 -21.58 8.99
N ASP A 421 14.88 -22.25 8.31
CA ASP A 421 15.38 -23.58 8.73
C ASP A 421 16.75 -23.55 9.42
N GLY A 422 17.20 -22.34 9.77
CA GLY A 422 18.46 -22.15 10.49
C GLY A 422 19.63 -21.75 9.62
N SER A 423 19.40 -21.53 8.34
CA SER A 423 20.39 -20.87 7.52
C SER A 423 20.18 -19.38 7.54
N LEU A 424 20.41 -18.59 8.37
CA LEU A 424 21.23 -17.43 8.45
C LEU A 424 20.65 -16.12 7.99
N CYS A 425 20.32 -15.33 8.92
CA CYS A 425 20.23 -13.89 8.77
C CYS A 425 21.59 -13.24 9.03
N GLY A 426 22.31 -12.94 7.98
CA GLY A 426 23.60 -12.21 8.07
C GLY A 426 24.73 -12.96 8.74
N ARG A 427 25.43 -13.80 8.03
CA ARG A 427 26.61 -14.45 8.54
C ARG A 427 27.89 -13.76 8.12
N GLY A 428 28.32 -12.91 8.95
CA GLY A 428 29.70 -12.54 8.99
C GLY A 428 30.27 -12.82 10.37
N PRO A 429 31.60 -12.82 10.53
CA PRO A 429 32.24 -13.08 11.81
C PRO A 429 31.88 -12.08 12.91
N ASN A 430 31.37 -10.91 12.53
CA ASN A 430 30.97 -9.87 13.46
C ASN A 430 29.46 -9.79 13.69
N TYR A 431 28.68 -10.65 13.02
CA TYR A 431 27.23 -10.64 13.19
C TYR A 431 26.83 -11.46 14.41
N LYS A 432 25.98 -10.91 15.25
CA LYS A 432 25.45 -11.58 16.43
C LYS A 432 23.97 -11.82 16.28
N TYR A 433 23.56 -13.04 16.53
CA TYR A 433 22.16 -13.36 16.70
C TYR A 433 21.75 -13.09 18.14
N THR A 434 20.72 -12.29 18.33
CA THR A 434 20.21 -11.98 19.65
C THR A 434 19.20 -13.01 20.12
N PHE A 435 18.38 -13.52 19.19
CA PHE A 435 17.37 -14.54 19.42
C PHE A 435 17.41 -15.60 18.33
N GLY A 436 16.89 -16.77 18.65
CA GLY A 436 16.59 -17.80 17.65
C GLY A 436 15.44 -17.41 16.72
N ALA A 437 15.08 -18.33 15.86
CA ALA A 437 13.97 -18.16 14.94
C ALA A 437 12.70 -17.69 15.65
N GLN A 438 12.05 -16.65 15.08
CA GLN A 438 10.83 -16.05 15.62
C GLN A 438 9.58 -16.57 14.89
N LYS A 439 9.55 -17.87 14.58
CA LYS A 439 8.34 -18.52 14.06
C LYS A 439 7.19 -18.43 15.04
N VAL A 440 6.00 -18.23 14.50
CA VAL A 440 4.79 -18.32 15.30
C VAL A 440 4.60 -19.77 15.78
N PRO A 441 4.55 -20.04 17.10
CA PRO A 441 4.41 -21.39 17.60
C PRO A 441 3.02 -21.98 17.34
N SER A 442 2.96 -23.28 17.17
CA SER A 442 1.70 -24.03 17.14
C SER A 442 1.67 -25.03 18.32
N PRO A 443 0.67 -24.94 19.22
CA PRO A 443 -0.41 -23.97 19.27
C PRO A 443 0.07 -22.55 19.59
N LEU A 444 -0.77 -21.56 19.29
CA LEU A 444 -0.47 -20.18 19.62
C LEU A 444 -0.24 -20.01 21.13
N PRO A 445 0.73 -19.20 21.54
CA PRO A 445 0.97 -18.94 22.95
C PRO A 445 -0.22 -18.18 23.57
N ALA A 446 -0.39 -18.37 24.90
CA ALA A 446 -1.46 -17.70 25.64
C ALA A 446 -1.30 -16.17 25.67
N ASN A 447 -0.09 -15.68 25.48
CA ASN A 447 0.26 -14.25 25.37
C ASN A 447 1.41 -14.08 24.38
N GLY A 448 1.53 -12.91 23.79
CA GLY A 448 2.56 -12.61 22.82
C GLY A 448 2.10 -11.52 21.86
N LEU A 449 2.93 -11.25 20.88
CA LEU A 449 2.65 -10.34 19.78
C LEU A 449 2.99 -11.02 18.45
N ILE A 450 2.11 -10.91 17.48
CA ILE A 450 2.45 -11.20 16.09
C ILE A 450 2.76 -9.87 15.42
N VAL A 451 3.90 -9.79 14.76
CA VAL A 451 4.36 -8.62 14.02
C VAL A 451 4.25 -8.94 12.53
N ALA A 452 3.41 -8.20 11.82
CA ALA A 452 3.35 -8.23 10.36
C ALA A 452 4.09 -7.02 9.82
N ALA A 453 5.27 -7.27 9.28
CA ALA A 453 6.12 -6.26 8.66
C ALA A 453 5.52 -5.79 7.33
N ASN A 454 5.48 -4.47 7.13
CA ASN A 454 4.90 -3.83 5.96
C ASN A 454 5.75 -2.63 5.46
N GLY A 455 7.06 -2.73 5.52
CA GLY A 455 7.93 -1.65 5.07
C GLY A 455 7.87 -0.41 5.96
N GLY A 456 7.36 0.72 5.48
CA GLY A 456 7.29 1.97 6.23
C GLY A 456 6.29 1.97 7.40
N SER A 457 5.52 0.90 7.57
CA SER A 457 4.61 0.67 8.71
C SER A 457 4.69 -0.79 9.17
N ALA A 458 4.20 -1.07 10.37
CA ALA A 458 4.05 -2.42 10.88
C ALA A 458 2.73 -2.60 11.64
N TYR A 459 2.22 -3.82 11.61
CA TYR A 459 1.04 -4.23 12.35
C TYR A 459 1.41 -5.16 13.49
N LEU A 460 0.86 -4.91 14.67
CA LEU A 460 1.01 -5.77 15.81
C LEU A 460 -0.36 -6.32 16.25
N TYR A 461 -0.41 -7.62 16.41
CA TYR A 461 -1.59 -8.35 16.89
C TYR A 461 -1.26 -8.96 18.23
N GLY A 462 -1.97 -8.55 19.27
CA GLY A 462 -1.81 -9.10 20.60
C GLY A 462 -2.49 -10.46 20.77
N LEU A 463 -1.88 -11.34 21.53
CA LEU A 463 -2.43 -12.65 21.85
C LEU A 463 -3.00 -12.68 23.27
N PRO A 464 -4.16 -13.32 23.50
CA PRO A 464 -5.03 -13.96 22.48
C PRO A 464 -5.64 -12.95 21.52
N SER A 465 -5.82 -13.37 20.27
CA SER A 465 -6.34 -12.49 19.23
C SER A 465 -7.67 -11.82 19.64
N GLY A 466 -7.70 -10.49 19.54
CA GLY A 466 -8.87 -9.67 19.87
C GLY A 466 -9.15 -9.50 21.36
N SER A 467 -8.32 -10.06 22.25
CA SER A 467 -8.48 -10.00 23.70
C SER A 467 -7.16 -9.98 24.49
N ALA A 468 -6.11 -9.46 23.87
CA ALA A 468 -4.81 -9.28 24.56
C ALA A 468 -4.95 -8.39 25.79
N ASP A 469 -4.10 -8.63 26.80
CA ASP A 469 -4.09 -7.86 28.03
C ASP A 469 -3.78 -6.38 27.72
N PRO A 470 -4.65 -5.43 28.08
CA PRO A 470 -4.39 -3.99 27.90
C PRO A 470 -3.10 -3.51 28.54
N ALA A 471 -2.65 -4.13 29.63
CA ALA A 471 -1.40 -3.77 30.28
C ALA A 471 -0.18 -4.13 29.43
N VAL A 472 -0.24 -5.25 28.71
CA VAL A 472 0.81 -5.66 27.76
C VAL A 472 0.87 -4.66 26.59
N ILE A 473 -0.28 -4.33 26.03
CA ILE A 473 -0.36 -3.35 24.92
C ILE A 473 0.22 -2.00 25.33
N LYS A 474 -0.19 -1.46 26.49
CA LYS A 474 0.33 -0.19 27.02
C LYS A 474 1.83 -0.23 27.26
N LYS A 475 2.34 -1.35 27.78
CA LYS A 475 3.78 -1.52 28.01
C LYS A 475 4.58 -1.55 26.71
N VAL A 476 4.08 -2.24 25.69
CA VAL A 476 4.69 -2.26 24.37
C VAL A 476 4.67 -0.86 23.74
N VAL A 477 3.53 -0.18 23.78
CA VAL A 477 3.41 1.20 23.28
C VAL A 477 4.40 2.15 23.98
N ALA A 478 4.50 2.10 25.30
CA ALA A 478 5.45 2.93 26.04
C ALA A 478 6.92 2.68 25.63
N PHE A 479 7.27 1.42 25.34
CA PHE A 479 8.58 1.09 24.80
C PHE A 479 8.76 1.68 23.38
N LEU A 480 7.80 1.48 22.48
CA LEU A 480 7.87 1.99 21.11
C LEU A 480 7.98 3.52 21.07
N GLN A 481 7.29 4.24 21.95
CA GLN A 481 7.40 5.70 22.10
C GLN A 481 8.80 6.15 22.49
N SER A 482 9.57 5.29 23.14
CA SER A 482 10.95 5.58 23.55
C SER A 482 11.97 5.41 22.42
N ARG A 483 11.54 5.02 21.20
CA ARG A 483 12.42 4.67 20.09
C ARG A 483 12.37 5.72 18.99
N GLU A 484 13.54 6.18 18.55
CA GLU A 484 13.65 7.18 17.47
C GLU A 484 13.14 6.65 16.12
N GLU A 485 13.28 5.35 15.88
CA GLU A 485 12.83 4.69 14.65
C GLU A 485 11.32 4.71 14.48
N ILE A 486 10.60 4.78 15.60
CA ILE A 486 9.15 4.73 15.61
C ILE A 486 8.57 6.14 15.44
N GLY A 487 7.79 6.31 14.41
CA GLY A 487 7.04 7.54 14.13
C GLY A 487 5.69 7.57 14.85
N ALA A 488 4.61 7.62 14.11
CA ALA A 488 3.26 7.67 14.67
C ALA A 488 2.80 6.28 15.15
N ILE A 489 2.06 6.24 16.27
CA ILE A 489 1.48 5.01 16.82
C ILE A 489 -0.03 5.18 16.93
N PHE A 490 -0.76 4.18 16.40
CA PHE A 490 -2.21 4.09 16.42
C PHE A 490 -2.62 2.82 17.17
N VAL A 491 -3.63 2.92 18.05
CA VAL A 491 -4.05 1.80 18.91
C VAL A 491 -5.55 1.55 18.75
N ALA A 492 -5.96 0.30 18.74
CA ALA A 492 -7.37 -0.08 18.65
C ALA A 492 -8.17 0.46 19.84
N GLY A 493 -9.36 0.99 19.58
CA GLY A 493 -10.22 1.65 20.57
C GLY A 493 -10.62 0.77 21.75
N ARG A 494 -10.60 -0.57 21.57
CA ARG A 494 -10.89 -1.55 22.64
C ARG A 494 -9.93 -1.48 23.84
N TYR A 495 -8.75 -0.90 23.66
CA TYR A 495 -7.77 -0.72 24.75
C TYR A 495 -7.95 0.59 25.53
N GLY A 496 -8.95 1.39 25.16
CA GLY A 496 -9.20 2.71 25.73
C GLY A 496 -8.15 3.74 25.32
N ALA A 497 -8.12 4.86 26.03
CA ALA A 497 -7.13 5.88 25.78
C ALA A 497 -5.73 5.39 26.18
N VAL A 498 -4.77 5.55 25.28
CA VAL A 498 -3.34 5.29 25.51
C VAL A 498 -2.61 6.59 25.19
N ASP A 499 -1.98 7.18 26.20
CA ASP A 499 -1.29 8.46 26.02
C ASP A 499 -0.22 8.37 24.93
N GLY A 500 -0.05 9.45 24.18
CA GLY A 500 0.87 9.50 23.06
C GLY A 500 0.37 8.81 21.78
N THR A 501 -0.83 8.24 21.76
CA THR A 501 -1.34 7.54 20.57
C THR A 501 -2.64 8.15 20.06
N VAL A 502 -2.94 7.89 18.79
CA VAL A 502 -4.22 8.17 18.16
C VAL A 502 -4.96 6.85 17.97
N SER A 503 -6.27 6.83 18.19
CA SER A 503 -7.07 5.62 17.98
C SER A 503 -7.20 5.29 16.49
N LEU A 504 -7.24 3.98 16.17
CA LEU A 504 -7.34 3.47 14.80
C LEU A 504 -8.57 3.99 14.04
N ASP A 505 -9.67 4.31 14.74
CA ASP A 505 -10.87 4.90 14.12
C ASP A 505 -10.58 6.26 13.50
N LYS A 506 -9.66 7.05 14.07
CA LYS A 506 -9.29 8.39 13.58
C LYS A 506 -8.50 8.36 12.27
N VAL A 507 -7.95 7.21 11.92
CA VAL A 507 -7.22 7.00 10.66
C VAL A 507 -7.88 5.93 9.78
N ARG A 508 -9.15 5.63 10.02
CA ARG A 508 -9.99 4.68 9.25
C ARG A 508 -9.41 3.28 9.17
N LEU A 509 -8.77 2.83 10.24
CA LEU A 509 -8.22 1.48 10.37
C LEU A 509 -8.99 0.60 11.36
N GLU A 510 -9.95 1.14 12.11
CA GLU A 510 -10.79 0.36 13.01
C GLU A 510 -12.08 -0.04 12.34
N GLY A 511 -12.21 -1.32 11.99
CA GLY A 511 -13.41 -1.86 11.35
C GLY A 511 -14.59 -1.96 12.30
N THR A 512 -15.80 -1.82 11.76
CA THR A 512 -17.06 -1.96 12.50
C THR A 512 -17.47 -3.41 12.72
N GLY A 513 -16.73 -4.38 12.18
CA GLY A 513 -16.99 -5.81 12.27
C GLY A 513 -16.52 -6.45 13.58
N THR A 514 -16.48 -7.76 13.61
CA THR A 514 -16.08 -8.55 14.81
C THR A 514 -14.61 -8.38 15.24
N GLY A 515 -13.88 -7.43 14.67
CA GLY A 515 -12.50 -7.09 15.04
C GLY A 515 -11.46 -8.17 14.72
N LYS A 516 -11.79 -9.16 13.90
CA LYS A 516 -10.92 -10.31 13.63
C LYS A 516 -9.83 -10.06 12.60
N ARG A 517 -9.95 -9.01 11.77
CA ARG A 517 -9.02 -8.73 10.68
C ARG A 517 -8.05 -7.60 11.00
N GLN A 518 -8.47 -6.65 11.82
CA GLN A 518 -7.68 -5.47 12.15
C GLN A 518 -6.57 -5.77 13.15
N PRO A 519 -5.43 -5.08 13.07
CA PRO A 519 -4.38 -5.13 14.09
C PRO A 519 -4.81 -4.45 15.40
N ASP A 520 -4.05 -4.72 16.46
CA ASP A 520 -4.19 -4.04 17.76
C ASP A 520 -3.44 -2.71 17.80
N ILE A 521 -2.27 -2.69 17.17
CA ILE A 521 -1.42 -1.51 17.03
C ILE A 521 -1.00 -1.42 15.57
N VAL A 522 -1.08 -0.23 15.02
CA VAL A 522 -0.44 0.16 13.75
C VAL A 522 0.59 1.21 14.08
N LEU A 523 1.79 1.06 13.56
CA LEU A 523 2.78 2.11 13.64
C LEU A 523 3.26 2.50 12.25
N SER A 524 3.55 3.79 12.09
CA SER A 524 4.35 4.32 11.00
C SER A 524 5.76 4.54 11.51
N TYR A 525 6.76 4.11 10.76
CA TYR A 525 8.14 4.43 11.09
C TYR A 525 8.43 5.92 10.94
N SER A 526 9.51 6.38 11.56
CA SER A 526 9.95 7.77 11.43
C SER A 526 10.47 8.06 10.03
N TRP A 527 10.20 9.26 9.56
CA TRP A 527 10.53 9.73 8.22
C TRP A 527 10.98 11.20 8.23
N ASP A 528 11.65 11.61 7.14
CA ASP A 528 11.98 13.00 6.86
C ASP A 528 11.71 13.31 5.39
N SER A 529 10.76 14.18 5.14
CA SER A 529 10.32 14.56 3.79
C SER A 529 11.24 15.55 3.08
N GLN A 530 12.27 16.08 3.76
CA GLN A 530 13.15 17.11 3.23
C GLN A 530 14.53 16.58 2.82
N GLN A 531 14.93 15.42 3.37
CA GLN A 531 16.22 14.83 3.02
C GLN A 531 16.21 14.33 1.59
N VAL A 532 17.29 14.58 0.86
CA VAL A 532 17.39 14.28 -0.58
C VAL A 532 18.39 13.15 -0.83
N VAL A 533 17.93 12.11 -1.52
CA VAL A 533 18.75 11.00 -2.01
C VAL A 533 18.51 10.84 -3.51
N ASN A 534 19.56 10.70 -4.30
CA ASN A 534 19.49 10.59 -5.76
C ASN A 534 18.70 11.73 -6.45
N GLY A 535 18.66 12.92 -5.83
CA GLY A 535 17.94 14.08 -6.36
C GLY A 535 16.46 14.14 -6.03
N LEU A 536 15.92 13.18 -5.30
CA LEU A 536 14.52 13.17 -4.85
C LEU A 536 14.43 13.28 -3.32
N PRO A 537 13.46 14.05 -2.78
CA PRO A 537 13.25 14.18 -1.35
C PRO A 537 12.53 12.96 -0.77
N GLY A 538 12.74 12.73 0.53
CA GLY A 538 12.07 11.70 1.31
C GLY A 538 12.99 10.56 1.73
N THR A 539 13.11 10.39 3.05
CA THR A 539 13.81 9.25 3.67
C THR A 539 12.96 8.70 4.82
N GLU A 540 13.03 7.39 5.06
CA GLU A 540 12.30 6.74 6.14
C GLU A 540 13.02 5.49 6.65
N PHE A 541 12.55 4.95 7.77
CA PHE A 541 12.86 3.59 8.20
C PHE A 541 11.92 2.58 7.54
N GLU A 542 12.38 1.34 7.40
CA GLU A 542 11.57 0.20 6.98
C GLU A 542 11.63 -0.95 7.98
N ASP A 543 10.72 -1.91 7.86
CA ASP A 543 10.68 -3.12 8.69
C ASP A 543 11.20 -4.33 7.91
N ALA A 544 12.45 -4.70 8.15
CA ALA A 544 13.07 -5.98 7.79
C ALA A 544 13.04 -6.41 6.31
N PHE A 545 13.06 -5.46 5.35
CA PHE A 545 13.09 -5.79 3.92
C PHE A 545 14.45 -5.60 3.24
N ASN A 546 15.35 -4.82 3.84
CA ASN A 546 16.68 -4.52 3.30
C ASN A 546 16.62 -3.96 1.86
N ASN A 547 15.71 -3.04 1.63
CA ASN A 547 15.51 -2.35 0.36
C ASN A 547 16.36 -1.06 0.27
N ARG A 548 16.32 -0.41 -0.88
CA ARG A 548 16.90 0.92 -1.09
C ARG A 548 15.88 2.03 -1.05
N GLY A 549 14.65 1.70 -1.36
CA GLY A 549 13.48 2.54 -1.20
C GLY A 549 12.33 1.74 -0.64
N MET A 550 11.42 2.41 0.06
CA MET A 550 10.25 1.83 0.67
C MET A 550 9.12 2.85 0.71
N HIS A 551 7.95 2.36 0.98
CA HIS A 551 6.71 3.09 1.21
C HIS A 551 5.91 2.44 2.33
N GLY A 552 4.76 2.98 2.65
CA GLY A 552 3.91 2.43 3.71
C GLY A 552 3.89 3.29 4.95
N SER A 553 4.77 4.27 5.06
CA SER A 553 4.78 5.24 6.15
C SER A 553 3.67 6.28 5.99
N PHE A 554 3.47 7.07 7.02
CA PHE A 554 2.60 8.24 6.96
C PHE A 554 3.38 9.51 6.57
N SER A 555 4.42 9.35 5.80
CA SER A 555 5.18 10.42 5.17
C SER A 555 4.32 11.13 4.11
N PRO A 556 4.40 12.45 3.98
CA PRO A 556 3.75 13.14 2.87
C PRO A 556 4.31 12.73 1.50
N ILE A 557 5.52 12.18 1.45
CA ILE A 557 6.11 11.63 0.21
C ILE A 557 5.38 10.36 -0.23
N ASP A 558 5.02 9.49 0.71
CA ASP A 558 4.29 8.25 0.42
C ASP A 558 2.79 8.50 0.19
N VAL A 559 2.24 9.49 0.91
CA VAL A 559 0.81 9.83 0.85
C VAL A 559 0.45 10.57 -0.42
N HIS A 560 1.20 11.63 -0.79
CA HIS A 560 0.90 12.41 -1.99
C HIS A 560 1.41 11.72 -3.24
N ASN A 561 0.48 11.20 -4.00
CA ASN A 561 0.75 10.40 -5.18
C ASN A 561 0.12 11.00 -6.45
N THR A 562 0.30 10.34 -7.59
CA THR A 562 -0.16 10.82 -8.89
C THR A 562 -1.59 10.39 -9.16
N LEU A 563 -2.43 11.34 -9.60
CA LEU A 563 -3.71 11.08 -10.27
C LEU A 563 -3.85 12.06 -11.45
N LEU A 564 -4.03 11.50 -12.64
CA LEU A 564 -4.25 12.24 -13.88
C LEU A 564 -5.44 11.64 -14.62
N ALA A 565 -6.14 12.44 -15.41
CA ALA A 565 -7.21 11.93 -16.28
C ALA A 565 -7.23 12.64 -17.63
N GLN A 566 -7.54 11.88 -18.69
CA GLN A 566 -7.72 12.41 -20.03
C GLN A 566 -8.76 11.58 -20.77
N GLY A 567 -9.62 12.24 -21.49
CA GLY A 567 -10.62 11.59 -22.32
C GLY A 567 -11.80 12.49 -22.63
N PRO A 568 -12.82 11.97 -23.33
CA PRO A 568 -13.96 12.76 -23.79
C PRO A 568 -14.79 13.36 -22.62
N ASP A 569 -14.76 12.73 -21.45
CA ASP A 569 -15.56 13.16 -20.30
C ASP A 569 -14.82 14.10 -19.35
N PHE A 570 -13.51 14.28 -19.50
CA PHE A 570 -12.68 15.13 -18.66
C PHE A 570 -12.39 16.51 -19.27
N LYS A 571 -12.21 17.52 -18.43
CA LYS A 571 -11.74 18.84 -18.83
C LYS A 571 -10.36 18.74 -19.48
N ALA A 572 -10.11 19.55 -20.48
CA ALA A 572 -8.79 19.66 -21.09
C ALA A 572 -7.95 20.74 -20.41
N GLY A 573 -6.65 20.45 -20.15
CA GLY A 573 -5.69 21.38 -19.62
C GLY A 573 -6.07 21.97 -18.25
N TYR A 574 -6.71 21.17 -17.41
CA TYR A 574 -7.21 21.59 -16.10
C TYR A 574 -6.33 21.04 -14.97
N SER A 575 -5.88 21.91 -14.09
CA SER A 575 -5.24 21.51 -12.83
C SER A 575 -6.23 21.68 -11.70
N ASP A 576 -6.62 20.56 -11.11
CA ASP A 576 -7.55 20.51 -9.99
C ASP A 576 -6.80 20.77 -8.68
N PRO A 577 -7.10 21.85 -7.96
CA PRO A 577 -6.46 22.17 -6.68
C PRO A 577 -7.16 21.54 -5.48
N LEU A 578 -8.29 20.87 -5.68
CA LEU A 578 -9.07 20.30 -4.58
C LEU A 578 -8.43 18.98 -4.13
N PRO A 579 -8.48 18.66 -2.82
CA PRO A 579 -8.01 17.37 -2.35
C PRO A 579 -8.83 16.23 -2.94
N SER A 580 -8.14 15.21 -3.41
CA SER A 580 -8.66 13.95 -3.90
C SER A 580 -7.90 12.79 -3.27
N GLY A 581 -8.36 11.57 -3.46
CA GLY A 581 -7.70 10.39 -2.93
C GLY A 581 -7.97 9.14 -3.75
N ASN A 582 -7.19 8.11 -3.50
CA ASN A 582 -7.33 6.83 -4.19
C ASN A 582 -8.72 6.19 -3.98
N VAL A 583 -9.39 6.50 -2.88
CA VAL A 583 -10.78 6.10 -2.64
C VAL A 583 -11.78 6.74 -3.61
N ASP A 584 -11.40 7.82 -4.31
CA ASP A 584 -12.26 8.53 -5.24
C ASP A 584 -12.25 7.94 -6.66
N VAL A 585 -11.31 7.05 -6.96
CA VAL A 585 -11.18 6.44 -8.29
C VAL A 585 -12.41 5.61 -8.64
N ALA A 586 -12.81 4.67 -7.79
CA ALA A 586 -14.00 3.85 -8.04
C ALA A 586 -15.29 4.68 -8.17
N PRO A 587 -15.59 5.65 -7.28
CA PRO A 587 -16.75 6.54 -7.44
C PRO A 587 -16.72 7.37 -8.73
N THR A 588 -15.54 7.83 -9.15
CA THR A 588 -15.38 8.60 -10.38
C THR A 588 -15.69 7.73 -11.60
N VAL A 589 -15.11 6.52 -11.67
CA VAL A 589 -15.41 5.56 -12.74
C VAL A 589 -16.89 5.15 -12.73
N ALA A 590 -17.46 4.94 -11.54
CA ALA A 590 -18.88 4.61 -11.41
C ALA A 590 -19.78 5.75 -11.94
N ALA A 591 -19.44 7.01 -11.65
CA ALA A 591 -20.18 8.16 -12.18
C ALA A 591 -20.08 8.25 -13.70
N LEU A 592 -18.90 8.04 -14.30
CA LEU A 592 -18.70 7.99 -15.74
C LEU A 592 -19.54 6.92 -16.42
N LEU A 593 -19.74 5.78 -15.79
CA LEU A 593 -20.44 4.61 -16.35
C LEU A 593 -21.88 4.47 -15.83
N ASN A 594 -22.38 5.46 -15.11
CA ASN A 594 -23.71 5.43 -14.49
C ASN A 594 -23.95 4.17 -13.64
N LEU A 595 -22.96 3.81 -12.84
CA LEU A 595 -23.03 2.70 -11.89
C LEU A 595 -23.33 3.22 -10.48
N SER A 596 -23.95 2.38 -9.68
CA SER A 596 -24.08 2.59 -8.23
C SER A 596 -23.06 1.72 -7.52
N LEU A 597 -22.18 2.31 -6.74
CA LEU A 597 -21.28 1.57 -5.87
C LEU A 597 -22.01 1.04 -4.62
N ASP A 598 -21.30 0.25 -3.82
CA ASP A 598 -21.75 -0.12 -2.49
C ASP A 598 -22.08 1.13 -1.68
N ALA A 599 -23.19 1.09 -0.93
CA ALA A 599 -23.62 2.24 -0.12
C ALA A 599 -22.60 2.63 0.98
N LYS A 600 -21.62 1.76 1.25
CA LYS A 600 -20.54 2.01 2.20
C LYS A 600 -19.31 2.63 1.55
N ALA A 601 -19.30 2.86 0.23
CA ALA A 601 -18.19 3.55 -0.41
C ALA A 601 -18.03 4.95 0.20
N GLU A 602 -16.80 5.30 0.54
CA GLU A 602 -16.48 6.54 1.28
C GLU A 602 -15.92 7.64 0.40
N GLY A 603 -15.38 7.28 -0.77
CA GLY A 603 -14.87 8.22 -1.75
C GLY A 603 -15.98 8.98 -2.46
N ARG A 604 -15.60 10.00 -3.22
CA ARG A 604 -16.49 10.83 -4.02
C ARG A 604 -16.18 10.74 -5.51
N ALA A 605 -17.16 10.96 -6.36
CA ALA A 605 -16.87 11.22 -7.75
C ALA A 605 -16.28 12.64 -7.92
N LEU A 606 -15.25 12.76 -8.72
CA LEU A 606 -14.50 14.01 -8.94
C LEU A 606 -15.21 14.88 -9.99
N TYR A 607 -16.44 15.29 -9.68
CA TYR A 607 -17.32 16.03 -10.61
C TYR A 607 -16.72 17.33 -11.11
N GLU A 608 -15.87 17.99 -10.34
CA GLU A 608 -15.15 19.20 -10.72
C GLU A 608 -14.24 19.00 -11.93
N SER A 609 -13.82 17.79 -12.19
CA SER A 609 -12.95 17.44 -13.33
C SER A 609 -13.69 17.14 -14.63
N PHE A 610 -15.02 16.94 -14.58
CA PHE A 610 -15.79 16.54 -15.76
C PHE A 610 -16.06 17.72 -16.71
N ALA A 611 -15.91 17.48 -18.01
CA ALA A 611 -16.12 18.48 -19.06
C ALA A 611 -17.58 18.91 -19.19
N ALA A 612 -18.50 17.94 -19.11
CA ALA A 612 -19.92 18.19 -19.13
C ALA A 612 -20.55 17.79 -17.79
N SER A 613 -21.51 18.54 -17.32
CA SER A 613 -22.19 18.30 -16.04
C SER A 613 -21.27 18.26 -14.79
N GLY A 614 -20.07 18.82 -14.90
CA GLY A 614 -19.18 18.99 -13.76
C GLY A 614 -19.68 20.02 -12.75
N LEU A 615 -19.25 19.91 -11.51
CA LEU A 615 -19.44 20.97 -10.50
C LEU A 615 -18.33 22.00 -10.61
N ALA A 616 -18.64 23.25 -10.29
CA ALA A 616 -17.61 24.28 -10.18
C ALA A 616 -16.79 24.07 -8.90
N ASP A 617 -15.50 24.40 -8.93
CA ASP A 617 -14.62 24.35 -7.75
C ASP A 617 -15.17 25.17 -6.58
N SER A 618 -15.88 26.27 -6.88
CA SER A 618 -16.56 27.11 -5.89
C SER A 618 -17.70 26.41 -5.12
N CYS A 619 -18.09 25.22 -5.54
CA CYS A 619 -19.02 24.36 -4.78
C CYS A 619 -18.35 23.63 -3.62
N TYR A 620 -17.04 23.72 -3.53
CA TYR A 620 -16.26 23.05 -2.50
C TYR A 620 -15.50 24.06 -1.63
N THR A 621 -15.24 23.66 -0.41
CA THR A 621 -14.38 24.37 0.53
C THR A 621 -13.42 23.36 1.16
N SER A 622 -12.12 23.63 1.07
CA SER A 622 -11.09 22.81 1.71
C SER A 622 -10.54 23.52 2.95
N ALA A 623 -10.35 22.77 4.02
CA ALA A 623 -9.75 23.27 5.26
C ALA A 623 -8.77 22.23 5.81
N ALA A 624 -7.55 22.69 6.16
CA ALA A 624 -6.58 21.87 6.86
C ALA A 624 -6.97 21.72 8.35
N ALA A 625 -6.74 20.54 8.91
CA ALA A 625 -6.93 20.24 10.32
C ALA A 625 -5.78 19.37 10.83
N THR A 626 -5.51 19.44 12.12
CA THR A 626 -4.53 18.57 12.77
C THR A 626 -5.13 18.01 14.06
N VAL A 627 -5.08 16.69 14.17
CA VAL A 627 -5.41 15.97 15.42
C VAL A 627 -4.12 15.66 16.13
N VAL A 628 -4.01 16.08 17.38
CA VAL A 628 -2.85 15.76 18.22
C VAL A 628 -3.30 14.84 19.36
N SER A 629 -2.56 13.75 19.56
CA SER A 629 -2.83 12.83 20.68
C SER A 629 -2.58 13.50 22.04
N PRO A 630 -3.14 12.96 23.14
CA PRO A 630 -2.62 13.26 24.47
C PRO A 630 -1.11 13.00 24.53
N THR A 631 -0.41 13.76 25.37
CA THR A 631 1.04 13.63 25.51
C THR A 631 1.38 12.50 26.48
N ALA A 632 2.23 11.57 26.06
CA ALA A 632 2.86 10.60 26.95
C ALA A 632 4.15 11.16 27.55
N ALA A 633 4.39 10.87 28.83
CA ALA A 633 5.72 11.03 29.40
C ALA A 633 6.61 9.91 28.85
N ALA A 634 7.59 10.24 28.05
CA ALA A 634 8.49 9.26 27.47
C ALA A 634 9.94 9.65 27.78
N ASN A 635 10.65 8.80 28.51
CA ASN A 635 12.10 8.84 28.51
C ASN A 635 12.58 8.22 27.21
N ILE A 636 12.73 9.06 26.19
CA ILE A 636 13.25 8.60 24.92
C ILE A 636 14.76 8.46 25.10
N ALA A 637 15.19 7.21 25.29
CA ALA A 637 16.55 6.86 24.94
C ALA A 637 16.64 7.03 23.42
N MET A 638 16.97 8.23 22.97
CA MET A 638 17.35 8.45 21.60
C MET A 638 18.34 7.36 21.25
N TYR A 639 18.08 6.63 20.18
CA TYR A 639 19.09 5.75 19.63
C TYR A 639 20.31 6.61 19.36
N GLN A 640 21.27 6.50 20.28
CA GLN A 640 22.52 7.24 20.19
C GLN A 640 23.41 6.43 19.26
N PRO A 641 23.53 6.83 18.01
CA PRO A 641 24.75 6.47 17.35
C PRO A 641 25.86 7.10 18.19
N THR A 642 26.71 6.27 18.69
CA THR A 642 27.93 6.69 19.41
C THR A 642 28.88 7.54 18.58
N SER A 643 28.48 7.84 17.36
CA SER A 643 29.24 8.63 16.43
C SER A 643 28.82 10.09 16.42
N PRO A 644 29.79 10.99 16.41
CA PRO A 644 29.58 12.43 16.34
C PRO A 644 29.13 12.94 14.96
N VAL A 645 28.71 12.08 14.01
CA VAL A 645 28.31 12.56 12.68
C VAL A 645 27.27 13.66 12.76
N ASN A 646 26.52 13.73 13.84
CA ASN A 646 25.58 14.80 14.11
C ASN A 646 25.82 15.51 15.45
N GLY A 647 27.04 15.47 15.96
CA GLY A 647 27.48 16.28 17.07
C GLY A 647 26.96 15.80 18.39
N ALA A 648 26.04 15.97 18.98
CA ALA A 648 25.74 15.67 20.37
C ALA A 648 24.82 14.46 20.47
N ALA A 649 25.19 13.54 21.32
CA ALA A 649 24.21 12.81 22.09
C ALA A 649 23.19 13.85 22.57
N ASN A 650 21.90 13.66 22.32
CA ASN A 650 20.89 14.42 23.05
C ASN A 650 21.00 14.00 24.51
N ALA A 651 21.90 14.67 25.22
CA ALA A 651 22.19 14.40 26.61
C ALA A 651 20.94 14.56 27.48
N ASP A 652 19.93 15.24 26.99
CA ASP A 652 18.74 15.60 27.75
C ASP A 652 17.49 14.79 27.42
N GLY A 653 17.55 13.76 26.59
CA GLY A 653 16.43 12.88 26.24
C GLY A 653 15.11 13.65 26.06
N THR A 654 14.35 13.31 25.04
CA THR A 654 13.00 13.87 24.92
C THR A 654 12.14 13.40 26.08
N LYS A 655 11.44 14.30 26.74
CA LYS A 655 10.65 14.00 27.96
C LYS A 655 9.19 13.71 27.65
N SER A 656 8.77 13.91 26.40
CA SER A 656 7.40 13.68 26.00
C SER A 656 7.29 13.19 24.56
N TYR A 657 6.20 12.46 24.29
CA TYR A 657 5.85 11.95 22.97
C TYR A 657 4.36 12.18 22.71
N SER A 658 4.04 12.64 21.52
CA SER A 658 2.67 12.69 21.01
C SER A 658 2.67 12.43 19.50
N VAL A 659 1.51 12.15 18.94
CA VAL A 659 1.30 11.97 17.50
C VAL A 659 0.47 13.13 16.97
N ALA A 660 0.91 13.74 15.88
CA ALA A 660 0.15 14.72 15.11
C ALA A 660 -0.25 14.13 13.77
N VAL A 661 -1.55 14.10 13.48
CA VAL A 661 -2.13 13.68 12.20
C VAL A 661 -2.69 14.89 11.50
N SER A 662 -2.17 15.22 10.33
CA SER A 662 -2.65 16.31 9.49
C SER A 662 -3.61 15.81 8.44
N THR A 663 -4.68 16.55 8.20
CA THR A 663 -5.74 16.19 7.26
C THR A 663 -6.25 17.40 6.50
N LYS A 664 -6.91 17.16 5.37
CA LYS A 664 -7.72 18.12 4.63
C LYS A 664 -9.18 17.69 4.67
N LEU A 665 -10.02 18.54 5.18
CA LEU A 665 -11.47 18.38 5.16
C LEU A 665 -12.01 19.11 3.93
N LEU A 666 -12.59 18.37 2.99
CA LEU A 666 -13.31 18.91 1.86
C LEU A 666 -14.80 18.88 2.16
N THR A 667 -15.47 20.02 2.06
CA THR A 667 -16.91 20.16 2.24
C THR A 667 -17.53 20.70 0.96
N GLY A 668 -18.62 20.11 0.52
CA GLY A 668 -19.38 20.48 -0.67
C GLY A 668 -20.74 19.78 -0.67
N PRO A 669 -21.12 19.08 -1.74
CA PRO A 669 -22.32 18.23 -1.72
C PRO A 669 -22.28 17.12 -0.66
N GLY A 670 -21.10 16.83 -0.15
CA GLY A 670 -20.81 15.93 0.96
C GLY A 670 -19.66 16.46 1.80
N SER A 671 -19.07 15.58 2.60
CA SER A 671 -17.92 15.89 3.43
C SER A 671 -16.93 14.73 3.40
N TRP A 672 -15.66 15.01 3.05
CA TRP A 672 -14.61 14.01 2.89
C TRP A 672 -13.35 14.48 3.59
N THR A 673 -12.64 13.53 4.20
CA THR A 673 -11.38 13.80 4.88
C THR A 673 -10.27 13.03 4.18
N TYR A 674 -9.22 13.72 3.81
CA TYR A 674 -7.99 13.18 3.24
C TYR A 674 -6.85 13.35 4.25
N PHE A 675 -5.99 12.36 4.36
CA PHE A 675 -4.88 12.37 5.32
C PHE A 675 -3.61 12.82 4.61
N ASP A 676 -2.97 13.88 5.10
CA ASP A 676 -1.72 14.39 4.53
C ASP A 676 -0.48 13.69 5.08
N GLN A 677 -0.42 13.53 6.39
CA GLN A 677 0.72 12.92 7.08
C GLN A 677 0.39 12.62 8.54
N ALA A 678 1.19 11.75 9.16
CA ALA A 678 1.26 11.66 10.61
C ALA A 678 2.71 11.49 11.06
N LYS A 679 3.05 12.16 12.15
CA LYS A 679 4.40 12.11 12.72
C LYS A 679 4.40 12.11 14.24
N ALA A 680 5.46 11.56 14.81
CA ALA A 680 5.78 11.76 16.22
C ALA A 680 6.22 13.20 16.46
N VAL A 681 5.71 13.78 17.53
CA VAL A 681 6.18 15.05 18.09
C VAL A 681 6.87 14.73 19.41
N ARG A 682 8.15 15.00 19.49
CA ARG A 682 9.01 14.73 20.64
C ARG A 682 9.54 16.05 21.19
N GLN A 683 9.42 16.26 22.54
CA GLN A 683 9.82 17.50 23.21
C GLN A 683 10.58 17.21 24.51
#